data_58e3d4d678389405dde896e15d85b3a8
#
_entry.id   58e3d4d678389405dde896e15d85b3a8
#
_cell.length_a   1.000
_cell.length_b   1.000
_cell.length_c   1.000
_cell.angle_alpha   90.00
_cell.angle_beta   90.00
_cell.angle_gamma   90.00
#
_symmetry.space_group_name_H-M   'P 1'
#
loop_
_entity.id
_entity.type
_entity.pdbx_description
1 polymer ?
#
loop_
_entity_poly.entity_id
_entity_poly.type
_entity_poly.pdbx_seq_one_letter_code
_entity_poly.pdbx_strand_id
1 'polypeptide(L)'
;QLVSALRQRYPEVTVADLYDHPRLGSLAGYLDELAPPPAVETRVVKPVSRLTQAVQVALTVPLAMLTGMQWVVWLAVANNVAAELSLVDWVKPIDWWWILGGFLLFVTPPGRMSIAVFGARVLVGSLQPGTYRRGGSVHLRVWLAERLAEASGAENMAGAPWLVYYARALGNNVGKGVDLHSAPPVTGMLTLGHRCSIEPEVDLSGHWIDGDLFHIGAITVGNDATVGARTTLLPGAVVGKNADVAPGSAVIGKVKNGQYWKGSPAVKSGKAKHPWPDHRPPRAPVWVFVYGVTSVLLGALPLAALAAGLAVIGWGVRGTPSVTAAVVPALLWLAPATAAALVVYALFTVVGVRLLAIGLDEGYHPVRSRSGWQLWATERLMDAARNYLFPIYAGLLTPWWLRLLGAKVGKGTEISTALLIPKFTVIEDGAFLADDTMVASYELGGGWIHVARATIGKRAFLGNSGITQPGRRVPDDGLVAVLSATPYKAKAGSSWLGSPPVRLRRKPTAADALRTFHPSRRLKVLRGTVETFRFVPVVVTFAIGVAVLWSVQYLAVTFGWIWAGLAAGPILLTAGAVAGGVAAIAKWLVVGRITAIEHPLWSAFVWRNEVSDTFVETVAAPWFARAATGTPVMNLWLRALGAKIGRGVWCETYWLPEADLVTLADGATVNRGCVVQTHLFHDRIMRMDTVVLEEGATLGPHCVALPAARIGAGATVGPASLVMRGDEVPPSTRWQGNPIAPWHPSRKKRSDSADPKPKKSTAA
;
A
#
# COMPACT_ATOMS: atom_id res chain seq x y z
N GLN A 1 -15.95 -22.60 -8.89
CA GLN A 1 -16.09 -23.45 -10.09
C GLN A 1 -17.56 -23.48 -10.61
N LEU A 2 -18.56 -23.82 -9.76
CA LEU A 2 -19.97 -23.84 -10.22
C LEU A 2 -20.43 -22.46 -10.75
N VAL A 3 -20.10 -21.37 -10.05
CA VAL A 3 -20.42 -20.01 -10.52
C VAL A 3 -19.76 -19.71 -11.86
N SER A 4 -18.50 -20.07 -12.03
CA SER A 4 -17.80 -19.84 -13.31
C SER A 4 -18.44 -20.64 -14.46
N ALA A 5 -18.83 -21.88 -14.20
CA ALA A 5 -19.54 -22.69 -15.19
C ALA A 5 -20.93 -22.10 -15.53
N LEU A 6 -21.66 -21.62 -14.53
CA LEU A 6 -22.96 -20.97 -14.75
C LEU A 6 -22.83 -19.64 -15.51
N ARG A 7 -21.79 -18.86 -15.27
CA ARG A 7 -21.51 -17.57 -15.95
C ARG A 7 -21.30 -17.70 -17.45
N GLN A 8 -20.90 -18.87 -17.95
CA GLN A 8 -20.80 -19.10 -19.40
C GLN A 8 -22.17 -18.96 -20.08
N ARG A 9 -23.25 -19.30 -19.40
CA ARG A 9 -24.61 -19.22 -19.91
C ARG A 9 -25.44 -18.09 -19.27
N TYR A 10 -25.17 -17.78 -18.02
CA TYR A 10 -25.84 -16.75 -17.22
C TYR A 10 -24.78 -15.80 -16.66
N PRO A 11 -24.30 -14.81 -17.44
CA PRO A 11 -23.17 -13.96 -17.06
C PRO A 11 -23.36 -13.16 -15.77
N GLU A 12 -24.61 -12.93 -15.35
CA GLU A 12 -24.96 -12.11 -14.18
C GLU A 12 -24.91 -12.88 -12.85
N VAL A 13 -24.74 -14.21 -12.88
CA VAL A 13 -24.75 -15.02 -11.65
C VAL A 13 -23.58 -14.70 -10.75
N THR A 14 -23.87 -14.45 -9.49
CA THR A 14 -22.90 -14.13 -8.44
C THR A 14 -22.67 -15.29 -7.48
N VAL A 15 -21.57 -15.21 -6.73
CA VAL A 15 -21.34 -16.16 -5.62
C VAL A 15 -22.44 -16.06 -4.56
N ALA A 16 -22.95 -14.84 -4.30
CA ALA A 16 -24.03 -14.61 -3.36
C ALA A 16 -25.30 -15.38 -3.75
N ASP A 17 -25.66 -15.40 -5.03
CA ASP A 17 -26.87 -16.07 -5.52
C ASP A 17 -26.86 -17.59 -5.21
N LEU A 18 -25.67 -18.25 -5.27
CA LEU A 18 -25.57 -19.64 -4.88
C LEU A 18 -25.82 -19.87 -3.39
N TYR A 19 -25.44 -18.90 -2.54
CA TYR A 19 -25.71 -18.97 -1.11
C TYR A 19 -27.16 -18.65 -0.76
N ASP A 20 -27.79 -17.76 -1.53
CA ASP A 20 -29.20 -17.40 -1.37
C ASP A 20 -30.11 -18.50 -1.90
N HIS A 21 -29.65 -19.25 -2.93
CA HIS A 21 -30.36 -20.38 -3.54
C HIS A 21 -29.61 -21.71 -3.34
N PRO A 22 -29.49 -22.23 -2.10
CA PRO A 22 -28.66 -23.39 -1.79
C PRO A 22 -29.22 -24.74 -2.29
N ARG A 23 -30.44 -24.78 -2.81
CA ARG A 23 -31.06 -25.98 -3.38
C ARG A 23 -31.11 -25.87 -4.91
N LEU A 24 -30.79 -26.97 -5.61
CA LEU A 24 -30.75 -26.98 -7.07
C LEU A 24 -32.06 -26.49 -7.71
N GLY A 25 -33.23 -26.87 -7.17
CA GLY A 25 -34.53 -26.41 -7.70
C GLY A 25 -34.72 -24.90 -7.53
N SER A 26 -34.33 -24.30 -6.39
CA SER A 26 -34.44 -22.85 -6.19
C SER A 26 -33.43 -22.08 -7.05
N LEU A 27 -32.25 -22.65 -7.26
CA LEU A 27 -31.25 -22.08 -8.15
C LEU A 27 -31.71 -22.13 -9.61
N ALA A 28 -32.26 -23.25 -10.06
CA ALA A 28 -32.83 -23.40 -11.41
C ALA A 28 -33.97 -22.38 -11.68
N GLY A 29 -34.90 -22.23 -10.74
CA GLY A 29 -35.97 -21.22 -10.86
C GLY A 29 -35.40 -19.80 -10.95
N TYR A 30 -34.42 -19.46 -10.15
CA TYR A 30 -33.71 -18.16 -10.22
C TYR A 30 -33.05 -17.97 -11.58
N LEU A 31 -32.35 -19.00 -12.10
CA LEU A 31 -31.67 -18.92 -13.40
C LEU A 31 -32.67 -18.74 -14.57
N ASP A 32 -33.86 -19.32 -14.48
CA ASP A 32 -34.90 -19.15 -15.48
C ASP A 32 -35.50 -17.73 -15.48
N GLU A 33 -35.45 -17.03 -14.35
CA GLU A 33 -35.88 -15.63 -14.23
C GLU A 33 -34.84 -14.63 -14.76
N LEU A 34 -33.58 -15.05 -14.93
CA LEU A 34 -32.53 -14.17 -15.47
C LEU A 34 -32.76 -13.90 -16.95
N ALA A 35 -32.85 -12.63 -17.32
CA ALA A 35 -32.98 -12.23 -18.72
C ALA A 35 -31.76 -12.69 -19.53
N PRO A 36 -31.92 -13.02 -20.83
CA PRO A 36 -30.82 -13.33 -21.69
C PRO A 36 -29.83 -12.13 -21.73
N PRO A 37 -28.50 -12.39 -21.75
CA PRO A 37 -27.53 -11.32 -21.69
C PRO A 37 -27.75 -10.35 -22.86
N PRO A 38 -27.70 -9.02 -22.60
CA PRO A 38 -27.69 -8.04 -23.68
C PRO A 38 -26.49 -8.30 -24.58
N ALA A 39 -26.60 -8.03 -25.87
CA ALA A 39 -25.50 -8.14 -26.81
C ALA A 39 -24.31 -7.32 -26.28
N VAL A 40 -23.21 -8.01 -25.97
CA VAL A 40 -22.01 -7.38 -25.39
C VAL A 40 -21.26 -6.69 -26.52
N GLU A 41 -21.25 -5.35 -26.52
CA GLU A 41 -20.36 -4.60 -27.42
C GLU A 41 -18.89 -4.97 -27.07
N THR A 42 -18.17 -5.53 -28.02
CA THR A 42 -16.76 -5.88 -27.86
C THR A 42 -15.94 -4.61 -27.72
N ARG A 43 -15.39 -4.38 -26.52
CA ARG A 43 -14.51 -3.26 -26.27
C ARG A 43 -13.07 -3.60 -26.67
N VAL A 44 -12.54 -2.87 -27.64
CA VAL A 44 -11.12 -2.98 -28.03
C VAL A 44 -10.32 -1.95 -27.25
N VAL A 45 -9.47 -2.42 -26.34
CA VAL A 45 -8.58 -1.58 -25.52
C VAL A 45 -7.21 -1.47 -26.19
N LYS A 46 -6.78 -0.24 -26.49
CA LYS A 46 -5.49 -0.01 -27.13
C LYS A 46 -4.34 -0.09 -26.13
N PRO A 47 -3.26 -0.85 -26.44
CA PRO A 47 -2.03 -0.86 -25.65
C PRO A 47 -1.41 0.54 -25.51
N VAL A 48 -0.63 0.76 -24.44
CA VAL A 48 0.12 2.01 -24.25
C VAL A 48 1.14 2.20 -25.37
N SER A 49 1.18 3.40 -25.95
CA SER A 49 2.06 3.68 -27.10
C SER A 49 3.54 3.64 -26.74
N ARG A 50 4.39 3.26 -27.69
CA ARG A 50 5.86 3.26 -27.52
C ARG A 50 6.40 4.65 -27.19
N LEU A 51 5.80 5.72 -27.76
CA LEU A 51 6.19 7.09 -27.47
C LEU A 51 5.94 7.44 -25.99
N THR A 52 4.77 7.11 -25.45
CA THR A 52 4.46 7.28 -24.03
C THR A 52 5.50 6.57 -23.15
N GLN A 53 5.84 5.33 -23.49
CA GLN A 53 6.83 4.54 -22.77
C GLN A 53 8.23 5.18 -22.80
N ALA A 54 8.66 5.68 -23.96
CA ALA A 54 9.94 6.37 -24.10
C ALA A 54 9.97 7.68 -23.27
N VAL A 55 8.90 8.45 -23.29
CA VAL A 55 8.75 9.67 -22.46
C VAL A 55 8.83 9.34 -20.97
N GLN A 56 8.16 8.27 -20.50
CA GLN A 56 8.25 7.83 -19.12
C GLN A 56 9.69 7.50 -18.71
N VAL A 57 10.41 6.72 -19.54
CA VAL A 57 11.82 6.38 -19.27
C VAL A 57 12.69 7.64 -19.22
N ALA A 58 12.50 8.59 -20.14
CA ALA A 58 13.23 9.86 -20.11
C ALA A 58 12.95 10.68 -18.83
N LEU A 59 11.70 10.71 -18.36
CA LEU A 59 11.31 11.43 -17.15
C LEU A 59 11.83 10.77 -15.84
N THR A 60 12.22 9.50 -15.86
CA THR A 60 12.85 8.89 -14.69
C THR A 60 14.21 9.51 -14.37
N VAL A 61 14.92 10.07 -15.36
CA VAL A 61 16.24 10.70 -15.15
C VAL A 61 16.15 11.92 -14.24
N PRO A 62 15.33 12.96 -14.53
CA PRO A 62 15.20 14.11 -13.64
C PRO A 62 14.61 13.73 -12.26
N LEU A 63 13.74 12.73 -12.17
CA LEU A 63 13.25 12.23 -10.88
C LEU A 63 14.37 11.58 -10.05
N ALA A 64 15.21 10.75 -10.68
CA ALA A 64 16.38 10.17 -10.04
C ALA A 64 17.39 11.24 -9.61
N MET A 65 17.50 12.33 -10.39
CA MET A 65 18.36 13.47 -10.07
C MET A 65 17.95 14.14 -8.75
N LEU A 66 16.64 14.39 -8.53
CA LEU A 66 16.12 14.95 -7.28
C LEU A 66 16.49 14.09 -6.05
N THR A 67 16.33 12.78 -6.18
CA THR A 67 16.72 11.85 -5.12
C THR A 67 18.24 11.79 -4.98
N GLY A 68 18.98 11.82 -6.09
CA GLY A 68 20.45 11.80 -6.13
C GLY A 68 21.06 13.01 -5.40
N MET A 69 20.46 14.18 -5.54
CA MET A 69 20.91 15.39 -4.84
C MET A 69 20.85 15.24 -3.31
N GLN A 70 19.90 14.47 -2.77
CA GLN A 70 19.89 14.18 -1.33
C GLN A 70 21.11 13.38 -0.91
N TRP A 71 21.52 12.38 -1.70
CA TRP A 71 22.72 11.58 -1.43
C TRP A 71 24.00 12.43 -1.52
N VAL A 72 24.08 13.32 -2.52
CA VAL A 72 25.20 14.25 -2.67
C VAL A 72 25.34 15.16 -1.46
N VAL A 73 24.23 15.75 -1.00
CA VAL A 73 24.24 16.65 0.18
C VAL A 73 24.69 15.91 1.44
N TRP A 74 24.13 14.71 1.71
CA TRP A 74 24.53 13.92 2.87
C TRP A 74 25.99 13.48 2.79
N LEU A 75 26.48 13.11 1.60
CA LEU A 75 27.88 12.79 1.39
C LEU A 75 28.76 14.00 1.60
N ALA A 76 28.38 15.20 1.14
CA ALA A 76 29.12 16.42 1.36
C ALA A 76 29.25 16.77 2.86
N VAL A 77 28.15 16.56 3.63
CA VAL A 77 28.24 16.68 5.12
C VAL A 77 29.23 15.69 5.69
N ALA A 78 29.12 14.41 5.32
CA ALA A 78 30.03 13.36 5.83
C ALA A 78 31.48 13.62 5.42
N ASN A 79 31.72 14.10 4.19
CA ASN A 79 33.03 14.46 3.67
C ASN A 79 33.68 15.61 4.45
N ASN A 80 32.94 16.70 4.74
CA ASN A 80 33.43 17.80 5.53
C ASN A 80 33.74 17.37 6.96
N VAL A 81 32.89 16.60 7.60
CA VAL A 81 33.11 16.02 8.93
C VAL A 81 34.35 15.12 8.93
N ALA A 82 34.56 14.30 7.90
CA ALA A 82 35.73 13.44 7.76
C ALA A 82 37.02 14.27 7.60
N ALA A 83 36.96 15.40 6.89
CA ALA A 83 38.08 16.34 6.75
C ALA A 83 38.42 17.00 8.08
N GLU A 84 37.44 17.53 8.82
CA GLU A 84 37.67 18.18 10.13
C GLU A 84 38.23 17.21 11.17
N LEU A 85 37.77 15.94 11.14
CA LEU A 85 38.27 14.89 12.04
C LEU A 85 39.57 14.22 11.56
N SER A 86 40.11 14.64 10.42
CA SER A 86 41.32 14.05 9.81
C SER A 86 41.26 12.52 9.69
N LEU A 87 40.09 11.97 9.34
CA LEU A 87 39.89 10.53 9.24
C LEU A 87 40.63 9.93 8.03
N VAL A 88 40.69 10.68 6.93
CA VAL A 88 41.35 10.32 5.67
C VAL A 88 41.82 11.58 4.92
N ASP A 89 42.93 11.50 4.23
CA ASP A 89 43.59 12.67 3.59
C ASP A 89 43.07 12.99 2.18
N TRP A 90 42.27 12.07 1.58
CA TRP A 90 41.79 12.20 0.20
C TRP A 90 40.45 12.91 0.08
N VAL A 91 39.81 13.36 1.15
CA VAL A 91 38.57 14.13 1.10
C VAL A 91 38.81 15.56 0.61
N LYS A 92 37.84 16.05 -0.20
CA LYS A 92 37.81 17.43 -0.67
C LYS A 92 36.65 18.17 -0.04
N PRO A 93 36.86 18.98 1.00
CA PRO A 93 35.79 19.74 1.63
C PRO A 93 35.13 20.72 0.65
N ILE A 94 33.85 21.00 0.85
CA ILE A 94 33.07 22.00 0.13
C ILE A 94 32.61 23.05 1.15
N ASP A 95 32.42 24.28 0.70
CA ASP A 95 31.93 25.36 1.56
C ASP A 95 30.56 24.98 2.17
N TRP A 96 30.43 25.19 3.48
CA TRP A 96 29.23 24.88 4.25
C TRP A 96 27.97 25.61 3.74
N TRP A 97 28.10 26.75 3.06
CA TRP A 97 26.94 27.46 2.46
C TRP A 97 26.29 26.69 1.33
N TRP A 98 27.09 25.99 0.50
CA TRP A 98 26.53 25.11 -0.55
C TRP A 98 25.83 23.90 0.04
N ILE A 99 26.41 23.32 1.11
CA ILE A 99 25.78 22.23 1.85
C ILE A 99 24.46 22.69 2.47
N LEU A 100 24.45 23.86 3.13
CA LEU A 100 23.25 24.43 3.75
C LEU A 100 22.15 24.66 2.69
N GLY A 101 22.48 25.28 1.56
CA GLY A 101 21.53 25.51 0.47
C GLY A 101 20.95 24.20 -0.08
N GLY A 102 21.81 23.22 -0.36
CA GLY A 102 21.40 21.89 -0.82
C GLY A 102 20.56 21.15 0.24
N PHE A 103 20.95 21.24 1.52
CA PHE A 103 20.22 20.62 2.62
C PHE A 103 18.83 21.22 2.77
N LEU A 104 18.70 22.54 2.77
CA LEU A 104 17.39 23.21 2.85
C LEU A 104 16.49 22.83 1.69
N LEU A 105 17.00 22.72 0.47
CA LEU A 105 16.20 22.47 -0.72
C LEU A 105 15.88 20.97 -0.93
N PHE A 106 16.88 20.09 -0.84
CA PHE A 106 16.73 18.68 -1.24
C PHE A 106 16.52 17.71 -0.07
N VAL A 107 16.94 18.08 1.16
CA VAL A 107 16.88 17.18 2.31
C VAL A 107 15.72 17.51 3.24
N THR A 108 15.52 18.80 3.54
CA THR A 108 14.46 19.19 4.47
C THR A 108 13.06 18.92 3.92
N PRO A 109 12.09 18.51 4.76
CA PRO A 109 10.70 18.35 4.32
C PRO A 109 10.12 19.61 3.65
N PRO A 110 10.28 20.83 4.19
CA PRO A 110 9.80 22.04 3.51
C PRO A 110 10.36 22.23 2.10
N GLY A 111 11.66 22.00 1.88
CA GLY A 111 12.27 22.11 0.55
C GLY A 111 11.69 21.12 -0.44
N ARG A 112 11.66 19.82 -0.08
CA ARG A 112 11.13 18.76 -0.92
C ARG A 112 9.63 18.95 -1.21
N MET A 113 8.84 19.34 -0.23
CA MET A 113 7.43 19.65 -0.40
C MET A 113 7.21 20.85 -1.31
N SER A 114 8.08 21.90 -1.23
CA SER A 114 8.00 23.04 -2.12
C SER A 114 8.26 22.65 -3.57
N ILE A 115 9.24 21.78 -3.84
CA ILE A 115 9.49 21.22 -5.17
C ILE A 115 8.26 20.45 -5.67
N ALA A 116 7.66 19.61 -4.84
CA ALA A 116 6.48 18.82 -5.20
C ALA A 116 5.26 19.74 -5.48
N VAL A 117 5.03 20.74 -4.63
CA VAL A 117 3.95 21.73 -4.83
C VAL A 117 4.14 22.50 -6.12
N PHE A 118 5.35 23.03 -6.36
CA PHE A 118 5.64 23.77 -7.59
C PHE A 118 5.41 22.87 -8.82
N GLY A 119 5.99 21.66 -8.82
CA GLY A 119 5.81 20.70 -9.90
C GLY A 119 4.34 20.35 -10.14
N ALA A 120 3.58 20.05 -9.09
CA ALA A 120 2.16 19.75 -9.19
C ALA A 120 1.37 20.95 -9.77
N ARG A 121 1.60 22.15 -9.27
CA ARG A 121 0.92 23.38 -9.78
C ARG A 121 1.19 23.61 -11.25
N VAL A 122 2.42 23.45 -11.72
CA VAL A 122 2.79 23.61 -13.12
C VAL A 122 2.19 22.50 -13.99
N LEU A 123 2.28 21.27 -13.55
CA LEU A 123 1.86 20.12 -14.34
C LEU A 123 0.33 19.93 -14.38
N VAL A 124 -0.35 20.09 -13.24
CA VAL A 124 -1.75 19.69 -13.11
C VAL A 124 -2.70 20.79 -12.66
N GLY A 125 -2.21 21.99 -12.32
CA GLY A 125 -3.04 23.08 -11.79
C GLY A 125 -4.14 23.60 -12.75
N SER A 126 -4.04 23.33 -14.05
CA SER A 126 -5.05 23.71 -15.06
C SER A 126 -5.96 22.54 -15.50
N LEU A 127 -5.81 21.35 -14.91
CA LEU A 127 -6.59 20.18 -15.30
C LEU A 127 -8.06 20.33 -14.88
N GLN A 128 -8.95 19.82 -15.74
CA GLN A 128 -10.37 19.75 -15.47
C GLN A 128 -10.82 18.30 -15.25
N PRO A 129 -11.89 18.08 -14.46
CA PRO A 129 -12.53 16.79 -14.38
C PRO A 129 -12.96 16.28 -15.76
N GLY A 130 -12.75 15.00 -16.05
CA GLY A 130 -13.11 14.42 -17.34
C GLY A 130 -12.54 13.04 -17.55
N THR A 131 -12.73 12.54 -18.76
CA THR A 131 -12.19 11.25 -19.22
C THR A 131 -11.16 11.52 -20.31
N TYR A 132 -9.96 11.02 -20.13
CA TYR A 132 -8.82 11.23 -21.00
C TYR A 132 -8.26 9.89 -21.46
N ARG A 133 -7.34 9.93 -22.42
CA ARG A 133 -6.68 8.71 -22.91
C ARG A 133 -5.60 8.24 -21.91
N ARG A 134 -5.57 6.94 -21.61
CA ARG A 134 -4.48 6.29 -20.88
C ARG A 134 -3.15 6.53 -21.61
N GLY A 135 -2.11 6.96 -20.89
CA GLY A 135 -0.81 7.30 -21.47
C GLY A 135 -0.79 8.57 -22.31
N GLY A 136 -1.88 9.35 -22.37
CA GLY A 136 -1.91 10.67 -22.98
C GLY A 136 -1.23 11.73 -22.11
N SER A 137 -1.12 12.97 -22.64
CA SER A 137 -0.42 14.07 -21.96
C SER A 137 -0.99 14.38 -20.56
N VAL A 138 -2.31 14.35 -20.38
CA VAL A 138 -2.97 14.58 -19.09
C VAL A 138 -2.56 13.49 -18.08
N HIS A 139 -2.62 12.22 -18.49
CA HIS A 139 -2.24 11.11 -17.63
C HIS A 139 -0.75 11.18 -17.25
N LEU A 140 0.15 11.46 -18.18
CA LEU A 140 1.58 11.62 -17.91
C LEU A 140 1.89 12.79 -16.98
N ARG A 141 1.15 13.91 -17.08
CA ARG A 141 1.32 15.06 -16.17
C ARG A 141 0.89 14.70 -14.74
N VAL A 142 -0.22 13.97 -14.57
CA VAL A 142 -0.67 13.49 -13.26
C VAL A 142 0.36 12.50 -12.70
N TRP A 143 0.76 11.50 -13.48
CA TRP A 143 1.78 10.52 -13.08
C TRP A 143 3.09 11.19 -12.62
N LEU A 144 3.60 12.18 -13.36
CA LEU A 144 4.81 12.89 -12.99
C LEU A 144 4.63 13.71 -11.70
N ALA A 145 3.48 14.38 -11.54
CA ALA A 145 3.19 15.14 -10.32
C ALA A 145 3.10 14.23 -9.09
N GLU A 146 2.54 13.03 -9.22
CA GLU A 146 2.51 12.02 -8.15
C GLU A 146 3.91 11.52 -7.79
N ARG A 147 4.76 11.23 -8.78
CA ARG A 147 6.17 10.85 -8.51
C ARG A 147 6.94 11.94 -7.76
N LEU A 148 6.70 13.22 -8.09
CA LEU A 148 7.29 14.35 -7.34
C LEU A 148 6.75 14.44 -5.90
N ALA A 149 5.45 14.21 -5.71
CA ALA A 149 4.83 14.21 -4.38
C ALA A 149 5.34 13.05 -3.51
N GLU A 150 5.47 11.86 -4.06
CA GLU A 150 6.06 10.69 -3.38
C GLU A 150 7.52 10.97 -2.96
N ALA A 151 8.32 11.56 -3.86
CA ALA A 151 9.70 11.95 -3.55
C ALA A 151 9.79 12.97 -2.41
N SER A 152 8.73 13.74 -2.13
CA SER A 152 8.67 14.66 -0.99
C SER A 152 8.63 13.97 0.37
N GLY A 153 8.14 12.73 0.42
CA GLY A 153 7.94 11.96 1.65
C GLY A 153 6.79 12.45 2.53
N ALA A 154 5.91 13.35 2.02
CA ALA A 154 4.78 13.89 2.78
C ALA A 154 3.79 12.81 3.21
N GLU A 155 3.61 11.78 2.42
CA GLU A 155 2.73 10.64 2.70
C GLU A 155 3.15 9.89 3.97
N ASN A 156 4.43 9.72 4.21
CA ASN A 156 4.98 9.06 5.40
C ASN A 156 4.63 9.80 6.71
N MET A 157 4.12 11.02 6.63
CA MET A 157 3.72 11.86 7.76
C MET A 157 2.21 12.13 7.78
N ALA A 158 1.42 11.26 7.13
CA ALA A 158 -0.04 11.32 7.16
C ALA A 158 -0.55 11.37 8.62
N GLY A 159 -1.59 12.18 8.87
CA GLY A 159 -2.12 12.43 10.22
C GLY A 159 -1.46 13.61 10.97
N ALA A 160 -0.30 14.07 10.57
CA ALA A 160 0.29 15.27 11.16
C ALA A 160 -0.52 16.52 10.82
N PRO A 161 -0.77 17.42 11.80
CA PRO A 161 -1.61 18.62 11.58
C PRO A 161 -1.10 19.55 10.46
N TRP A 162 0.19 19.57 10.20
CA TRP A 162 0.79 20.38 9.15
C TRP A 162 0.51 19.85 7.72
N LEU A 163 0.09 18.58 7.58
CA LEU A 163 -0.29 18.02 6.27
C LEU A 163 -1.44 18.79 5.60
N VAL A 164 -2.32 19.40 6.39
CA VAL A 164 -3.40 20.27 5.91
C VAL A 164 -2.84 21.49 5.15
N TYR A 165 -1.73 22.05 5.60
CA TYR A 165 -1.09 23.18 4.90
C TYR A 165 -0.47 22.75 3.57
N TYR A 166 0.16 21.58 3.55
CA TYR A 166 0.66 20.96 2.32
C TYR A 166 -0.48 20.68 1.32
N ALA A 167 -1.60 20.12 1.79
CA ALA A 167 -2.78 19.87 0.96
C ALA A 167 -3.32 21.17 0.32
N ARG A 168 -3.40 22.26 1.10
CA ARG A 168 -3.78 23.59 0.58
C ARG A 168 -2.77 24.14 -0.43
N ALA A 169 -1.48 23.96 -0.19
CA ALA A 169 -0.42 24.36 -1.11
C ALA A 169 -0.55 23.64 -2.45
N LEU A 170 -0.91 22.35 -2.47
CA LEU A 170 -1.22 21.58 -3.68
C LEU A 170 -2.46 22.07 -4.42
N GLY A 171 -3.32 22.92 -3.81
CA GLY A 171 -4.52 23.48 -4.42
C GLY A 171 -5.83 22.91 -3.93
N ASN A 172 -5.78 21.99 -2.98
CA ASN A 172 -6.98 21.41 -2.40
C ASN A 172 -7.68 22.41 -1.46
N ASN A 173 -9.00 22.40 -1.46
CA ASN A 173 -9.81 23.23 -0.56
C ASN A 173 -10.04 22.48 0.75
N VAL A 174 -9.32 22.85 1.82
CA VAL A 174 -9.40 22.17 3.11
C VAL A 174 -9.91 23.13 4.17
N GLY A 175 -11.05 22.78 4.78
CA GLY A 175 -11.71 23.55 5.82
C GLY A 175 -10.91 23.64 7.14
N LYS A 176 -11.50 24.31 8.14
CA LYS A 176 -10.89 24.42 9.48
C LYS A 176 -11.18 23.14 10.29
N GLY A 177 -10.21 22.69 11.06
CA GLY A 177 -10.40 21.59 12.01
C GLY A 177 -10.50 20.21 11.36
N VAL A 178 -9.98 20.02 10.16
CA VAL A 178 -9.91 18.74 9.46
C VAL A 178 -8.82 17.87 10.09
N ASP A 179 -9.12 16.57 10.28
CA ASP A 179 -8.16 15.54 10.66
C ASP A 179 -7.89 14.68 9.43
N LEU A 180 -6.71 14.84 8.83
CA LEU A 180 -6.33 14.21 7.56
C LEU A 180 -5.22 13.18 7.79
N HIS A 181 -5.60 11.90 7.82
CA HIS A 181 -4.67 10.77 8.03
C HIS A 181 -4.32 10.01 6.73
N SER A 182 -4.64 10.59 5.59
CA SER A 182 -4.30 10.05 4.26
C SER A 182 -3.65 11.11 3.38
N ALA A 183 -2.89 10.69 2.37
CA ALA A 183 -2.20 11.61 1.47
C ALA A 183 -3.20 12.45 0.64
N PRO A 184 -3.00 13.77 0.54
CA PRO A 184 -3.84 14.62 -0.31
C PRO A 184 -3.47 14.43 -1.80
N PRO A 185 -4.46 14.51 -2.73
CA PRO A 185 -4.18 14.40 -4.15
C PRO A 185 -3.40 15.61 -4.68
N VAL A 186 -2.55 15.36 -5.67
CA VAL A 186 -1.75 16.39 -6.35
C VAL A 186 -2.57 17.26 -7.29
N THR A 187 -3.76 16.82 -7.67
CA THR A 187 -4.61 17.47 -8.69
C THR A 187 -5.28 18.75 -8.22
N GLY A 188 -5.31 19.03 -6.91
CA GLY A 188 -6.05 20.15 -6.34
C GLY A 188 -7.58 19.99 -6.39
N MET A 189 -8.10 18.83 -6.76
CA MET A 189 -9.54 18.58 -6.96
C MET A 189 -10.22 17.99 -5.71
N LEU A 190 -9.64 18.15 -4.52
CA LEU A 190 -10.21 17.70 -3.26
C LEU A 190 -10.80 18.88 -2.48
N THR A 191 -12.04 18.72 -2.03
CA THR A 191 -12.69 19.65 -1.10
C THR A 191 -13.03 18.92 0.20
N LEU A 192 -12.43 19.34 1.30
CA LEU A 192 -12.71 18.85 2.64
C LEU A 192 -13.41 19.95 3.43
N GLY A 193 -14.62 19.67 3.87
CA GLY A 193 -15.42 20.57 4.72
C GLY A 193 -14.82 20.75 6.12
N HIS A 194 -15.40 21.65 6.89
CA HIS A 194 -14.96 21.91 8.26
C HIS A 194 -15.14 20.65 9.13
N ARG A 195 -14.14 20.34 9.97
CA ARG A 195 -14.19 19.28 11.00
C ARG A 195 -14.48 17.88 10.48
N CYS A 196 -14.28 17.63 9.20
CA CYS A 196 -14.35 16.26 8.70
C CYS A 196 -13.10 15.46 9.12
N SER A 197 -13.26 14.15 9.23
CA SER A 197 -12.19 13.22 9.62
C SER A 197 -11.97 12.20 8.50
N ILE A 198 -10.73 12.11 8.05
CA ILE A 198 -10.28 11.15 7.04
C ILE A 198 -9.30 10.20 7.72
N GLU A 199 -9.67 8.93 7.82
CA GLU A 199 -8.86 7.91 8.47
C GLU A 199 -7.66 7.45 7.62
N PRO A 200 -6.75 6.62 8.15
CA PRO A 200 -5.59 6.11 7.41
C PRO A 200 -5.97 5.32 6.15
N GLU A 201 -5.09 5.40 5.14
CA GLU A 201 -5.19 4.65 3.89
C GLU A 201 -6.48 4.88 3.09
N VAL A 202 -7.14 6.03 3.25
CA VAL A 202 -8.24 6.46 2.37
C VAL A 202 -7.67 6.93 1.04
N ASP A 203 -8.15 6.34 -0.06
CA ASP A 203 -7.78 6.79 -1.40
C ASP A 203 -8.54 8.07 -1.78
N LEU A 204 -7.80 9.18 -1.83
CA LEU A 204 -8.28 10.52 -2.20
C LEU A 204 -7.79 10.96 -3.58
N SER A 205 -7.13 10.11 -4.35
CA SER A 205 -6.47 10.47 -5.61
C SER A 205 -7.42 11.06 -6.66
N GLY A 206 -8.70 10.66 -6.65
CA GLY A 206 -9.73 11.19 -7.55
C GLY A 206 -9.56 10.81 -9.01
N HIS A 207 -8.78 9.77 -9.30
CA HIS A 207 -8.61 9.22 -10.65
C HIS A 207 -8.43 7.70 -10.65
N TRP A 208 -8.66 7.08 -11.78
CA TRP A 208 -8.34 5.66 -12.03
C TRP A 208 -8.37 5.36 -13.52
N ILE A 209 -7.83 4.21 -13.90
CA ILE A 209 -7.75 3.76 -15.29
C ILE A 209 -8.77 2.66 -15.53
N ASP A 210 -9.58 2.81 -16.58
CA ASP A 210 -10.54 1.84 -17.08
C ASP A 210 -10.22 1.52 -18.55
N GLY A 211 -9.54 0.42 -18.79
CA GLY A 211 -9.07 0.07 -20.12
C GLY A 211 -8.06 1.09 -20.66
N ASP A 212 -8.40 1.75 -21.75
CA ASP A 212 -7.61 2.83 -22.36
C ASP A 212 -8.06 4.24 -21.95
N LEU A 213 -8.96 4.35 -20.98
CA LEU A 213 -9.49 5.60 -20.47
C LEU A 213 -8.93 5.91 -19.08
N PHE A 214 -8.55 7.16 -18.88
CA PHE A 214 -8.12 7.74 -17.61
C PHE A 214 -9.21 8.67 -17.11
N HIS A 215 -9.89 8.27 -16.03
CA HIS A 215 -10.95 9.05 -15.40
C HIS A 215 -10.36 9.91 -14.29
N ILE A 216 -10.70 11.20 -14.28
CA ILE A 216 -10.29 12.14 -13.23
C ILE A 216 -11.50 12.99 -12.81
N GLY A 217 -11.66 13.23 -11.52
CA GLY A 217 -12.79 14.00 -11.01
C GLY A 217 -12.58 14.54 -9.61
N ALA A 218 -13.38 15.56 -9.26
CA ALA A 218 -13.35 16.17 -7.95
C ALA A 218 -13.93 15.22 -6.88
N ILE A 219 -13.34 15.26 -5.68
CA ILE A 219 -13.85 14.61 -4.48
C ILE A 219 -14.30 15.68 -3.50
N THR A 220 -15.48 15.50 -2.92
CA THR A 220 -16.01 16.43 -1.90
C THR A 220 -16.43 15.68 -0.66
N VAL A 221 -15.90 16.08 0.49
CA VAL A 221 -16.32 15.58 1.81
C VAL A 221 -16.91 16.75 2.60
N GLY A 222 -18.14 16.60 3.06
CA GLY A 222 -18.89 17.66 3.76
C GLY A 222 -18.41 17.91 5.18
N ASN A 223 -18.94 18.97 5.80
CA ASN A 223 -18.63 19.31 7.18
C ASN A 223 -19.04 18.17 8.12
N ASP A 224 -18.21 17.93 9.15
CA ASP A 224 -18.46 16.94 10.19
C ASP A 224 -18.68 15.50 9.67
N ALA A 225 -18.25 15.21 8.43
CA ALA A 225 -18.34 13.87 7.85
C ALA A 225 -17.11 13.03 8.24
N THR A 226 -17.30 11.72 8.35
CA THR A 226 -16.24 10.76 8.66
C THR A 226 -16.06 9.78 7.51
N VAL A 227 -14.82 9.55 7.09
CA VAL A 227 -14.45 8.54 6.08
C VAL A 227 -13.51 7.55 6.73
N GLY A 228 -13.98 6.30 6.87
CA GLY A 228 -13.26 5.23 7.54
C GLY A 228 -12.06 4.72 6.75
N ALA A 229 -11.13 4.08 7.44
CA ALA A 229 -9.87 3.58 6.91
C ALA A 229 -10.06 2.68 5.67
N ARG A 230 -9.08 2.73 4.74
CA ARG A 230 -9.09 1.94 3.50
C ARG A 230 -10.32 2.16 2.61
N THR A 231 -10.98 3.32 2.72
CA THR A 231 -12.09 3.69 1.84
C THR A 231 -11.56 4.27 0.54
N THR A 232 -12.12 3.83 -0.60
CA THR A 232 -11.80 4.39 -1.91
C THR A 232 -12.89 5.38 -2.32
N LEU A 233 -12.53 6.67 -2.49
CA LEU A 233 -13.41 7.69 -3.03
C LEU A 233 -13.15 7.87 -4.53
N LEU A 234 -14.12 7.47 -5.37
CA LEU A 234 -13.96 7.54 -6.82
C LEU A 234 -14.11 8.97 -7.37
N PRO A 235 -13.65 9.23 -8.61
CA PRO A 235 -13.88 10.50 -9.29
C PRO A 235 -15.33 10.94 -9.26
N GLY A 236 -15.59 12.14 -8.76
CA GLY A 236 -16.95 12.68 -8.59
C GLY A 236 -17.65 12.25 -7.30
N ALA A 237 -16.97 11.56 -6.38
CA ALA A 237 -17.55 11.17 -5.09
C ALA A 237 -17.87 12.38 -4.21
N VAL A 238 -19.07 12.39 -3.64
CA VAL A 238 -19.55 13.42 -2.70
C VAL A 238 -20.02 12.76 -1.42
N VAL A 239 -19.35 13.02 -0.31
CA VAL A 239 -19.81 12.62 1.03
C VAL A 239 -20.51 13.81 1.67
N GLY A 240 -21.77 13.68 2.02
CA GLY A 240 -22.60 14.77 2.55
C GLY A 240 -22.21 15.21 3.96
N LYS A 241 -22.76 16.32 4.44
CA LYS A 241 -22.55 16.83 5.81
C LYS A 241 -23.03 15.80 6.84
N ASN A 242 -22.28 15.64 7.93
CA ASN A 242 -22.59 14.67 8.99
C ASN A 242 -22.83 13.24 8.47
N ALA A 243 -22.23 12.86 7.37
CA ALA A 243 -22.34 11.49 6.84
C ALA A 243 -21.13 10.67 7.28
N ASP A 244 -21.36 9.37 7.51
CA ASP A 244 -20.31 8.43 7.87
C ASP A 244 -20.16 7.37 6.79
N VAL A 245 -18.92 7.08 6.41
CA VAL A 245 -18.56 6.00 5.51
C VAL A 245 -17.72 4.98 6.27
N ALA A 246 -18.17 3.72 6.28
CA ALA A 246 -17.48 2.64 6.99
C ALA A 246 -16.11 2.31 6.37
N PRO A 247 -15.16 1.81 7.17
CA PRO A 247 -13.87 1.32 6.66
C PRO A 247 -14.02 0.27 5.55
N GLY A 248 -13.08 0.28 4.60
CA GLY A 248 -13.05 -0.68 3.47
C GLY A 248 -14.19 -0.51 2.47
N SER A 249 -14.76 0.69 2.37
CA SER A 249 -15.87 0.98 1.45
C SER A 249 -15.37 1.58 0.13
N ALA A 250 -16.18 1.48 -0.94
CA ALA A 250 -15.94 2.17 -2.21
C ALA A 250 -17.12 3.10 -2.54
N VAL A 251 -16.88 4.42 -2.49
CA VAL A 251 -17.93 5.41 -2.72
C VAL A 251 -17.96 5.82 -4.19
N ILE A 252 -19.10 5.52 -4.85
CA ILE A 252 -19.41 5.95 -6.20
C ILE A 252 -20.59 6.93 -6.12
N GLY A 253 -20.40 8.15 -6.62
CA GLY A 253 -21.45 9.15 -6.62
C GLY A 253 -21.67 9.81 -5.25
N LYS A 254 -22.93 9.94 -4.78
CA LYS A 254 -23.28 10.83 -3.67
C LYS A 254 -23.84 10.10 -2.45
N VAL A 255 -23.15 10.21 -1.32
CA VAL A 255 -23.67 9.90 0.02
C VAL A 255 -24.46 11.13 0.51
N LYS A 256 -25.72 10.97 0.89
CA LYS A 256 -26.54 12.09 1.36
C LYS A 256 -26.19 12.49 2.81
N ASN A 257 -26.54 13.72 3.19
CA ASN A 257 -26.28 14.24 4.52
C ASN A 257 -26.84 13.34 5.63
N GLY A 258 -26.06 13.17 6.71
CA GLY A 258 -26.45 12.40 7.89
C GLY A 258 -26.67 10.90 7.67
N GLN A 259 -26.23 10.36 6.56
CA GLN A 259 -26.38 8.92 6.27
C GLN A 259 -25.10 8.15 6.61
N TYR A 260 -25.29 6.91 7.03
CA TYR A 260 -24.23 5.91 7.17
C TYR A 260 -24.24 4.97 5.98
N TRP A 261 -23.09 4.88 5.29
CA TRP A 261 -22.87 4.03 4.12
C TRP A 261 -21.74 3.05 4.37
N LYS A 262 -21.86 1.85 3.82
CA LYS A 262 -20.85 0.80 3.92
C LYS A 262 -20.84 -0.10 2.69
N GLY A 263 -19.69 -0.71 2.42
CA GLY A 263 -19.55 -1.75 1.41
C GLY A 263 -18.79 -1.30 0.17
N SER A 264 -18.51 -2.27 -0.69
CA SER A 264 -17.97 -2.05 -2.02
C SER A 264 -18.88 -2.74 -3.06
N PRO A 265 -19.64 -1.95 -3.87
CA PRO A 265 -19.87 -0.50 -3.76
C PRO A 265 -20.60 -0.11 -2.48
N ALA A 266 -20.33 1.09 -1.97
CA ALA A 266 -20.97 1.58 -0.76
C ALA A 266 -22.46 1.80 -0.97
N VAL A 267 -23.27 1.29 -0.04
CA VAL A 267 -24.71 1.45 -0.02
C VAL A 267 -25.19 1.99 1.32
N LYS A 268 -26.36 2.65 1.31
CA LYS A 268 -26.96 3.19 2.53
C LYS A 268 -27.29 2.07 3.52
N SER A 269 -26.77 2.17 4.73
CA SER A 269 -27.00 1.21 5.82
C SER A 269 -27.75 1.80 7.02
N GLY A 270 -28.01 3.09 7.02
CA GLY A 270 -28.72 3.75 8.12
C GLY A 270 -28.45 5.25 8.21
N LYS A 271 -28.68 5.80 9.39
CA LYS A 271 -28.28 7.16 9.76
C LYS A 271 -26.89 7.11 10.41
N ALA A 272 -26.10 8.14 10.22
CA ALA A 272 -24.85 8.33 10.93
C ALA A 272 -25.12 8.47 12.45
N LYS A 273 -24.32 7.79 13.28
CA LYS A 273 -24.58 7.70 14.72
C LYS A 273 -23.76 8.68 15.55
N HIS A 274 -22.61 9.13 15.03
CA HIS A 274 -21.68 10.03 15.71
C HIS A 274 -21.48 9.72 17.20
N PRO A 275 -20.82 8.59 17.55
CA PRO A 275 -20.67 8.16 18.93
C PRO A 275 -19.64 9.01 19.73
N TRP A 276 -19.34 10.19 19.24
CA TRP A 276 -18.34 11.11 19.79
C TRP A 276 -18.93 11.93 20.91
N PRO A 277 -18.12 12.41 21.89
CA PRO A 277 -18.58 13.35 22.91
C PRO A 277 -19.15 14.64 22.28
N ASP A 278 -20.24 15.15 22.82
CA ASP A 278 -20.99 16.30 22.28
C ASP A 278 -20.21 17.62 22.28
N HIS A 279 -19.25 17.75 23.21
CA HIS A 279 -18.42 18.96 23.30
C HIS A 279 -17.25 18.90 22.29
N ARG A 280 -16.84 20.07 21.83
CA ARG A 280 -15.71 20.19 20.90
C ARG A 280 -14.39 19.97 21.64
N PRO A 281 -13.50 19.11 21.10
CA PRO A 281 -12.20 18.91 21.71
C PRO A 281 -11.30 20.14 21.53
N PRO A 282 -10.45 20.46 22.52
CA PRO A 282 -9.48 21.54 22.40
C PRO A 282 -8.46 21.27 21.30
N ARG A 283 -8.02 22.32 20.59
CA ARG A 283 -7.04 22.24 19.50
C ARG A 283 -5.90 23.24 19.74
N ALA A 284 -5.11 23.02 20.79
CA ALA A 284 -4.00 23.91 21.12
C ALA A 284 -2.95 23.95 19.99
N PRO A 285 -2.48 25.15 19.57
CA PRO A 285 -1.50 25.31 18.49
C PRO A 285 -0.18 24.62 18.77
N VAL A 286 0.20 24.47 20.04
CA VAL A 286 1.45 23.80 20.44
C VAL A 286 1.59 22.40 19.84
N TRP A 287 0.48 21.70 19.61
CA TRP A 287 0.52 20.37 19.01
C TRP A 287 1.00 20.38 17.55
N VAL A 288 0.76 21.45 16.79
CA VAL A 288 1.32 21.58 15.43
C VAL A 288 2.85 21.58 15.49
N PHE A 289 3.42 22.29 16.45
CA PHE A 289 4.86 22.31 16.69
C PHE A 289 5.39 20.95 17.17
N VAL A 290 4.71 20.33 18.16
CA VAL A 290 5.13 19.00 18.68
C VAL A 290 5.14 17.95 17.57
N TYR A 291 4.09 17.87 16.74
CA TYR A 291 4.06 16.97 15.58
C TYR A 291 5.13 17.32 14.56
N GLY A 292 5.42 18.61 14.33
CA GLY A 292 6.49 19.06 13.43
C GLY A 292 7.86 18.57 13.88
N VAL A 293 8.21 18.82 15.15
CA VAL A 293 9.49 18.36 15.75
C VAL A 293 9.55 16.82 15.70
N THR A 294 8.48 16.13 16.07
CA THR A 294 8.44 14.66 16.03
C THR A 294 8.59 14.14 14.60
N SER A 295 8.01 14.79 13.59
CA SER A 295 8.20 14.43 12.18
C SER A 295 9.68 14.49 11.76
N VAL A 296 10.39 15.53 12.20
CA VAL A 296 11.84 15.66 11.96
C VAL A 296 12.61 14.55 12.67
N LEU A 297 12.30 14.28 13.94
CA LEU A 297 12.95 13.22 14.71
C LEU A 297 12.70 11.83 14.10
N LEU A 298 11.46 11.52 13.68
CA LEU A 298 11.14 10.26 13.02
C LEU A 298 11.90 10.11 11.69
N GLY A 299 12.02 11.18 10.91
CA GLY A 299 12.82 11.20 9.68
C GLY A 299 14.33 11.07 9.93
N ALA A 300 14.82 11.49 11.11
CA ALA A 300 16.22 11.36 11.49
C ALA A 300 16.61 9.95 11.98
N LEU A 301 15.66 9.13 12.44
CA LEU A 301 15.97 7.79 12.97
C LEU A 301 16.67 6.86 11.96
N PRO A 302 16.19 6.70 10.71
CA PRO A 302 16.90 5.90 9.72
C PRO A 302 18.28 6.46 9.40
N LEU A 303 18.43 7.79 9.40
CA LEU A 303 19.70 8.45 9.15
C LEU A 303 20.70 8.21 10.30
N ALA A 304 20.23 8.24 11.55
CA ALA A 304 21.05 7.91 12.71
C ALA A 304 21.53 6.45 12.70
N ALA A 305 20.64 5.54 12.30
CA ALA A 305 21.00 4.13 12.12
C ALA A 305 22.02 3.94 10.98
N LEU A 306 21.79 4.60 9.83
CA LEU A 306 22.75 4.59 8.72
C LEU A 306 24.10 5.18 9.14
N ALA A 307 24.10 6.29 9.88
CA ALA A 307 25.34 6.92 10.39
C ALA A 307 26.09 5.98 11.32
N ALA A 308 25.43 5.22 12.18
CA ALA A 308 26.07 4.20 13.02
C ALA A 308 26.76 3.10 12.16
N GLY A 309 26.12 2.63 11.11
CA GLY A 309 26.72 1.70 10.17
C GLY A 309 27.91 2.31 9.41
N LEU A 310 27.75 3.54 8.90
CA LEU A 310 28.82 4.24 8.20
C LEU A 310 30.02 4.57 9.12
N ALA A 311 29.79 4.83 10.41
CA ALA A 311 30.87 5.01 11.40
C ALA A 311 31.71 3.73 11.55
N VAL A 312 31.09 2.55 11.51
CA VAL A 312 31.79 1.25 11.51
C VAL A 312 32.66 1.11 10.24
N ILE A 313 32.12 1.46 9.05
CA ILE A 313 32.92 1.48 7.82
C ILE A 313 34.03 2.52 7.91
N GLY A 314 33.74 3.72 8.39
CA GLY A 314 34.71 4.79 8.57
C GLY A 314 35.89 4.36 9.44
N TRP A 315 35.63 3.61 10.51
CA TRP A 315 36.69 2.99 11.32
C TRP A 315 37.55 2.03 10.50
N GLY A 316 36.94 1.18 9.68
CA GLY A 316 37.64 0.18 8.85
C GLY A 316 38.48 0.78 7.74
N VAL A 317 38.13 1.97 7.22
CA VAL A 317 38.84 2.63 6.12
C VAL A 317 39.87 3.67 6.61
N ARG A 318 40.06 3.84 7.91
CA ARG A 318 41.00 4.79 8.47
C ARG A 318 42.41 4.57 7.89
N GLY A 319 43.10 5.68 7.56
CA GLY A 319 44.48 5.65 7.07
C GLY A 319 44.64 5.08 5.67
N THR A 320 43.57 4.82 4.93
CA THR A 320 43.67 4.42 3.52
C THR A 320 44.16 5.60 2.67
N PRO A 321 45.13 5.37 1.73
CA PRO A 321 45.76 6.46 0.97
C PRO A 321 44.87 7.04 -0.15
N SER A 322 43.80 6.35 -0.55
CA SER A 322 42.92 6.80 -1.62
C SER A 322 41.50 6.20 -1.50
N VAL A 323 40.54 6.80 -2.22
CA VAL A 323 39.16 6.29 -2.33
C VAL A 323 39.12 4.86 -2.85
N THR A 324 40.00 4.51 -3.79
CA THR A 324 40.10 3.15 -4.37
C THR A 324 40.69 2.15 -3.38
N ALA A 325 41.68 2.55 -2.57
CA ALA A 325 42.26 1.70 -1.53
C ALA A 325 41.25 1.41 -0.39
N ALA A 326 40.24 2.26 -0.17
CA ALA A 326 39.23 2.08 0.84
C ALA A 326 38.19 0.98 0.49
N VAL A 327 38.12 0.51 -0.77
CA VAL A 327 37.10 -0.46 -1.22
C VAL A 327 37.18 -1.78 -0.45
N VAL A 328 38.36 -2.39 -0.37
CA VAL A 328 38.52 -3.71 0.26
C VAL A 328 38.23 -3.62 1.78
N PRO A 329 38.78 -2.68 2.54
CA PRO A 329 38.39 -2.48 3.94
C PRO A 329 36.89 -2.24 4.12
N ALA A 330 36.24 -1.42 3.28
CA ALA A 330 34.81 -1.16 3.37
C ALA A 330 33.98 -2.43 3.17
N LEU A 331 34.37 -3.29 2.24
CA LEU A 331 33.69 -4.58 2.01
C LEU A 331 33.83 -5.54 3.20
N LEU A 332 35.01 -5.59 3.85
CA LEU A 332 35.24 -6.44 5.03
C LEU A 332 34.38 -5.99 6.23
N TRP A 333 34.17 -4.67 6.38
CA TRP A 333 33.36 -4.11 7.48
C TRP A 333 31.88 -4.00 7.16
N LEU A 334 31.44 -4.39 5.96
CA LEU A 334 30.04 -4.25 5.51
C LEU A 334 29.04 -4.98 6.38
N ALA A 335 29.28 -6.25 6.72
CA ALA A 335 28.36 -7.04 7.54
C ALA A 335 28.27 -6.51 8.99
N PRO A 336 29.37 -6.21 9.70
CA PRO A 336 29.33 -5.54 10.99
C PRO A 336 28.62 -4.18 10.96
N ALA A 337 28.84 -3.38 9.92
CA ALA A 337 28.19 -2.09 9.72
C ALA A 337 26.67 -2.21 9.55
N THR A 338 26.24 -3.18 8.73
CA THR A 338 24.82 -3.49 8.55
C THR A 338 24.19 -3.93 9.85
N ALA A 339 24.85 -4.80 10.61
CA ALA A 339 24.37 -5.25 11.91
C ALA A 339 24.24 -4.09 12.90
N ALA A 340 25.22 -3.19 12.96
CA ALA A 340 25.18 -1.99 13.80
C ALA A 340 23.98 -1.10 13.44
N ALA A 341 23.75 -0.83 12.15
CA ALA A 341 22.63 -0.03 11.68
C ALA A 341 21.29 -0.67 12.07
N LEU A 342 21.12 -1.98 11.86
CA LEU A 342 19.89 -2.70 12.21
C LEU A 342 19.62 -2.67 13.72
N VAL A 343 20.64 -2.93 14.55
CA VAL A 343 20.50 -2.95 16.01
C VAL A 343 20.13 -1.56 16.53
N VAL A 344 20.79 -0.51 16.05
CA VAL A 344 20.50 0.88 16.44
C VAL A 344 19.07 1.25 16.06
N TYR A 345 18.64 0.91 14.85
CA TYR A 345 17.28 1.20 14.39
C TYR A 345 16.22 0.43 15.19
N ALA A 346 16.44 -0.86 15.44
CA ALA A 346 15.56 -1.69 16.26
C ALA A 346 15.45 -1.15 17.69
N LEU A 347 16.58 -0.76 18.28
CA LEU A 347 16.62 -0.18 19.64
C LEU A 347 15.80 1.11 19.71
N PHE A 348 16.02 2.05 18.79
CA PHE A 348 15.24 3.28 18.72
C PHE A 348 13.74 3.02 18.56
N THR A 349 13.38 2.05 17.73
CA THR A 349 11.96 1.67 17.54
C THR A 349 11.37 1.13 18.84
N VAL A 350 12.07 0.19 19.50
CA VAL A 350 11.58 -0.40 20.77
C VAL A 350 11.45 0.67 21.85
N VAL A 351 12.48 1.46 22.06
CA VAL A 351 12.48 2.51 23.07
C VAL A 351 11.40 3.55 22.78
N GLY A 352 11.29 4.00 21.51
CA GLY A 352 10.28 4.96 21.10
C GLY A 352 8.85 4.46 21.32
N VAL A 353 8.52 3.25 20.85
CA VAL A 353 7.18 2.65 21.02
C VAL A 353 6.83 2.42 22.50
N ARG A 354 7.80 1.96 23.31
CA ARG A 354 7.58 1.75 24.75
C ARG A 354 7.37 3.06 25.52
N LEU A 355 8.13 4.10 25.21
CA LEU A 355 7.97 5.41 25.82
C LEU A 355 6.63 6.05 25.41
N LEU A 356 6.26 5.97 24.14
CA LEU A 356 4.98 6.48 23.64
C LEU A 356 3.77 5.72 24.23
N ALA A 357 3.93 4.49 24.70
CA ALA A 357 2.86 3.73 25.34
C ALA A 357 2.57 4.16 26.80
N ILE A 358 3.45 4.96 27.43
CA ILE A 358 3.29 5.36 28.84
C ILE A 358 2.12 6.34 28.99
N GLY A 359 1.13 6.01 29.82
CA GLY A 359 -0.04 6.83 30.11
C GLY A 359 -1.03 6.94 28.94
N LEU A 360 -0.92 6.07 27.94
CA LEU A 360 -1.87 5.98 26.83
C LEU A 360 -2.95 4.94 27.17
N ASP A 361 -4.22 5.33 27.26
CA ASP A 361 -5.32 4.47 27.72
C ASP A 361 -6.45 4.36 26.69
N GLU A 362 -7.33 3.35 26.87
CA GLU A 362 -8.53 3.17 26.06
C GLU A 362 -9.56 4.30 26.37
N GLY A 363 -10.38 4.67 25.38
CA GLY A 363 -11.41 5.70 25.51
C GLY A 363 -11.36 6.77 24.43
N TYR A 364 -12.05 7.88 24.69
CA TYR A 364 -12.10 9.03 23.78
C TYR A 364 -11.07 10.08 24.18
N HIS A 365 -10.20 10.43 23.23
CA HIS A 365 -9.17 11.45 23.42
C HIS A 365 -9.26 12.50 22.30
N PRO A 366 -8.96 13.79 22.58
CA PRO A 366 -8.81 14.76 21.50
C PRO A 366 -7.71 14.35 20.53
N VAL A 367 -7.93 14.48 19.21
CA VAL A 367 -6.91 14.17 18.21
C VAL A 367 -5.65 14.99 18.43
N ARG A 368 -5.80 16.29 18.79
CA ARG A 368 -4.66 17.15 19.13
C ARG A 368 -4.43 17.18 20.64
N SER A 369 -3.95 16.08 21.17
CA SER A 369 -3.60 15.87 22.57
C SER A 369 -2.34 15.01 22.68
N ARG A 370 -1.87 14.80 23.91
CA ARG A 370 -0.77 13.85 24.20
C ARG A 370 -1.10 12.46 23.65
N SER A 371 -2.31 11.94 23.94
CA SER A 371 -2.72 10.60 23.48
C SER A 371 -2.81 10.51 21.96
N GLY A 372 -3.39 11.52 21.29
CA GLY A 372 -3.43 11.56 19.82
C GLY A 372 -2.03 11.60 19.19
N TRP A 373 -1.12 12.41 19.75
CA TRP A 373 0.27 12.45 19.33
C TRP A 373 1.00 11.12 19.56
N GLN A 374 0.81 10.48 20.71
CA GLN A 374 1.44 9.19 21.03
C GLN A 374 1.00 8.09 20.05
N LEU A 375 -0.30 8.03 19.72
CA LEU A 375 -0.84 7.08 18.75
C LEU A 375 -0.25 7.31 17.36
N TRP A 376 -0.29 8.55 16.88
CA TRP A 376 0.26 8.91 15.59
C TRP A 376 1.76 8.60 15.47
N ALA A 377 2.55 8.99 16.48
CA ALA A 377 3.98 8.73 16.48
C ALA A 377 4.31 7.23 16.53
N THR A 378 3.53 6.45 17.31
CA THR A 378 3.65 4.99 17.36
C THR A 378 3.34 4.37 16.00
N GLU A 379 2.26 4.79 15.34
CA GLU A 379 1.89 4.30 14.00
C GLU A 379 3.00 4.58 12.99
N ARG A 380 3.54 5.81 12.95
CA ARG A 380 4.66 6.16 12.03
C ARG A 380 5.93 5.35 12.30
N LEU A 381 6.26 5.13 13.58
CA LEU A 381 7.38 4.26 13.95
C LEU A 381 7.17 2.81 13.49
N MET A 382 5.97 2.27 13.67
CA MET A 382 5.64 0.91 13.26
C MET A 382 5.65 0.76 11.73
N ASP A 383 5.16 1.75 10.99
CA ASP A 383 5.19 1.75 9.53
C ASP A 383 6.63 1.79 9.00
N ALA A 384 7.45 2.66 9.56
CA ALA A 384 8.87 2.74 9.21
C ALA A 384 9.60 1.44 9.58
N ALA A 385 9.30 0.84 10.74
CA ALA A 385 9.91 -0.43 11.16
C ALA A 385 9.56 -1.58 10.21
N ARG A 386 8.34 -1.66 9.69
CA ARG A 386 7.97 -2.67 8.68
C ARG A 386 8.84 -2.57 7.42
N ASN A 387 9.20 -1.36 7.00
CA ASN A 387 10.05 -1.14 5.83
C ASN A 387 11.52 -1.43 6.12
N TYR A 388 12.09 -0.86 7.19
CA TYR A 388 13.53 -0.95 7.46
C TYR A 388 13.95 -2.25 8.16
N LEU A 389 13.05 -2.90 8.90
CA LEU A 389 13.28 -4.17 9.59
C LEU A 389 12.47 -5.31 8.95
N PHE A 390 12.16 -5.23 7.67
CA PHE A 390 11.32 -6.22 6.95
C PHE A 390 11.75 -7.68 7.20
N PRO A 391 13.04 -8.05 7.29
CA PRO A 391 13.44 -9.42 7.60
C PRO A 391 12.93 -9.99 8.93
N ILE A 392 12.54 -9.13 9.88
CA ILE A 392 11.98 -9.54 11.17
C ILE A 392 10.47 -9.90 11.03
N TYR A 393 9.79 -9.29 10.04
CA TYR A 393 8.35 -9.51 9.78
C TYR A 393 8.13 -10.77 8.94
N ALA A 394 6.91 -11.30 8.96
CA ALA A 394 6.50 -12.51 8.24
C ALA A 394 7.37 -13.75 8.55
N GLY A 395 7.84 -13.93 9.79
CA GLY A 395 8.70 -15.03 10.19
C GLY A 395 8.60 -15.40 11.67
N LEU A 396 9.46 -16.30 12.12
CA LEU A 396 9.53 -16.76 13.52
C LEU A 396 9.87 -15.63 14.50
N LEU A 397 10.54 -14.57 14.03
CA LEU A 397 10.92 -13.42 14.85
C LEU A 397 9.76 -12.45 15.10
N THR A 398 8.75 -12.40 14.23
CA THR A 398 7.65 -11.42 14.33
C THR A 398 6.90 -11.48 15.67
N PRO A 399 6.49 -12.66 16.20
CA PRO A 399 5.81 -12.70 17.49
C PRO A 399 6.67 -12.20 18.65
N TRP A 400 7.98 -12.45 18.62
CA TRP A 400 8.91 -11.97 19.63
C TRP A 400 9.10 -10.46 19.54
N TRP A 401 9.26 -9.95 18.32
CA TRP A 401 9.36 -8.53 18.02
C TRP A 401 8.14 -7.75 18.54
N LEU A 402 6.93 -8.22 18.24
CA LEU A 402 5.70 -7.56 18.68
C LEU A 402 5.52 -7.61 20.20
N ARG A 403 5.93 -8.70 20.87
CA ARG A 403 5.96 -8.74 22.34
C ARG A 403 6.94 -7.73 22.92
N LEU A 404 8.11 -7.59 22.31
CA LEU A 404 9.12 -6.61 22.71
C LEU A 404 8.57 -5.18 22.59
N LEU A 405 7.78 -4.90 21.57
CA LEU A 405 7.10 -3.63 21.36
C LEU A 405 5.89 -3.40 22.29
N GLY A 406 5.38 -4.43 22.95
CA GLY A 406 4.30 -4.33 23.94
C GLY A 406 2.96 -4.95 23.58
N ALA A 407 2.86 -5.64 22.44
CA ALA A 407 1.68 -6.40 22.09
C ALA A 407 1.57 -7.69 22.92
N LYS A 408 0.33 -8.12 23.21
CA LYS A 408 0.06 -9.41 23.80
C LYS A 408 -0.07 -10.45 22.70
N VAL A 409 0.96 -11.28 22.52
CA VAL A 409 1.00 -12.27 21.43
C VAL A 409 1.15 -13.68 22.01
N GLY A 410 0.24 -14.58 21.66
CA GLY A 410 0.18 -15.97 22.10
C GLY A 410 1.25 -16.87 21.47
N LYS A 411 1.25 -18.14 21.82
CA LYS A 411 2.18 -19.15 21.30
C LYS A 411 1.70 -19.70 19.95
N GLY A 412 2.65 -20.06 19.07
CA GLY A 412 2.33 -20.69 17.78
C GLY A 412 1.58 -19.78 16.81
N THR A 413 1.64 -18.45 17.00
CA THR A 413 1.08 -17.46 16.10
C THR A 413 1.97 -17.30 14.87
N GLU A 414 1.35 -17.07 13.71
CA GLU A 414 2.01 -16.67 12.47
C GLU A 414 1.50 -15.27 12.12
N ILE A 415 2.42 -14.33 11.94
CA ILE A 415 2.06 -12.93 11.73
C ILE A 415 2.95 -12.40 10.62
N SER A 416 2.32 -11.96 9.54
CA SER A 416 3.02 -11.32 8.43
C SER A 416 3.17 -9.80 8.65
N THR A 417 2.91 -8.98 7.66
CA THR A 417 3.01 -7.52 7.75
C THR A 417 1.70 -6.92 8.28
N ALA A 418 1.53 -6.87 9.60
CA ALA A 418 0.33 -6.31 10.22
C ALA A 418 0.51 -4.85 10.63
N LEU A 419 -0.49 -4.00 10.30
CA LEU A 419 -0.61 -2.64 10.82
C LEU A 419 -1.32 -2.69 12.17
N LEU A 420 -0.64 -2.25 13.22
CA LEU A 420 -1.20 -2.33 14.58
C LEU A 420 -0.53 -1.35 15.55
N ILE A 421 -1.25 -1.02 16.62
CA ILE A 421 -0.70 -0.32 17.78
C ILE A 421 -0.41 -1.37 18.87
N PRO A 422 0.86 -1.65 19.21
CA PRO A 422 1.22 -2.79 20.07
C PRO A 422 0.49 -2.82 21.40
N LYS A 423 0.37 -1.70 22.12
CA LYS A 423 -0.30 -1.62 23.43
C LYS A 423 -1.74 -2.13 23.43
N PHE A 424 -2.49 -1.90 22.35
CA PHE A 424 -3.91 -2.24 22.23
C PHE A 424 -4.19 -3.46 21.38
N THR A 425 -3.16 -4.24 21.03
CA THR A 425 -3.29 -5.43 20.20
C THR A 425 -3.13 -6.70 21.03
N VAL A 426 -4.10 -7.59 20.90
CA VAL A 426 -4.06 -8.93 21.51
C VAL A 426 -4.21 -9.98 20.40
N ILE A 427 -3.24 -10.85 20.27
CA ILE A 427 -3.21 -11.97 19.32
C ILE A 427 -3.06 -13.25 20.12
N GLU A 428 -4.09 -14.08 20.13
CA GLU A 428 -4.12 -15.28 20.96
C GLU A 428 -3.43 -16.49 20.29
N ASP A 429 -3.29 -17.60 21.05
CA ASP A 429 -2.53 -18.78 20.62
C ASP A 429 -2.99 -19.32 19.26
N GLY A 430 -2.02 -19.63 18.41
CA GLY A 430 -2.27 -20.27 17.11
C GLY A 430 -2.93 -19.37 16.05
N ALA A 431 -3.18 -18.11 16.32
CA ALA A 431 -3.75 -17.18 15.34
C ALA A 431 -2.83 -16.98 14.12
N PHE A 432 -3.43 -16.65 12.98
CA PHE A 432 -2.73 -16.37 11.73
C PHE A 432 -3.20 -15.02 11.17
N LEU A 433 -2.27 -14.09 11.00
CA LEU A 433 -2.49 -12.79 10.34
C LEU A 433 -1.71 -12.78 9.03
N ALA A 434 -2.45 -12.69 7.92
CA ALA A 434 -1.86 -12.61 6.59
C ALA A 434 -1.26 -11.20 6.31
N ASP A 435 -0.75 -11.01 5.11
CA ASP A 435 -0.12 -9.76 4.73
C ASP A 435 -1.07 -8.57 4.78
N ASP A 436 -0.52 -7.42 5.12
CA ASP A 436 -1.20 -6.12 5.08
C ASP A 436 -2.50 -6.09 5.89
N THR A 437 -2.62 -6.93 6.95
CA THR A 437 -3.80 -6.90 7.82
C THR A 437 -3.79 -5.66 8.70
N MET A 438 -4.95 -5.00 8.84
CA MET A 438 -5.13 -3.84 9.71
C MET A 438 -5.82 -4.25 11.01
N VAL A 439 -5.06 -4.34 12.10
CA VAL A 439 -5.59 -4.50 13.46
C VAL A 439 -5.74 -3.10 14.05
N ALA A 440 -6.76 -2.38 13.59
CA ALA A 440 -7.01 -1.00 13.96
C ALA A 440 -7.41 -0.91 15.43
N SER A 441 -6.64 -0.16 16.20
CA SER A 441 -6.91 0.07 17.63
C SER A 441 -7.54 1.43 17.89
N TYR A 442 -7.79 2.22 16.85
CA TYR A 442 -8.47 3.51 16.95
C TYR A 442 -9.32 3.83 15.73
N GLU A 443 -10.27 4.76 15.90
CA GLU A 443 -11.08 5.38 14.85
C GLU A 443 -11.21 6.88 15.11
N LEU A 444 -11.49 7.68 14.07
CA LEU A 444 -11.51 9.15 14.12
C LEU A 444 -12.90 9.71 13.84
N GLY A 445 -13.28 10.78 14.52
CA GLY A 445 -14.48 11.54 14.19
C GLY A 445 -14.71 12.73 15.12
N GLY A 446 -15.27 13.80 14.58
CA GLY A 446 -15.60 14.99 15.36
C GLY A 446 -14.42 15.68 16.05
N GLY A 447 -13.18 15.39 15.65
CA GLY A 447 -11.97 15.86 16.32
C GLY A 447 -11.52 15.00 17.50
N TRP A 448 -12.18 13.85 17.69
CA TRP A 448 -11.88 12.84 18.69
C TRP A 448 -11.20 11.63 18.06
N ILE A 449 -10.42 10.93 18.86
CA ILE A 449 -9.89 9.61 18.57
C ILE A 449 -10.43 8.64 19.62
N HIS A 450 -11.15 7.63 19.17
CA HIS A 450 -11.64 6.55 20.02
C HIS A 450 -10.66 5.41 19.98
N VAL A 451 -10.11 5.04 21.12
CA VAL A 451 -9.11 3.99 21.28
C VAL A 451 -9.72 2.81 22.01
N ALA A 452 -9.65 1.63 21.42
CA ALA A 452 -10.08 0.41 22.05
C ALA A 452 -9.26 -0.79 21.58
N ARG A 453 -9.15 -1.78 22.44
CA ARG A 453 -8.38 -3.00 22.16
C ARG A 453 -8.97 -3.81 21.04
N ALA A 454 -8.13 -4.21 20.06
CA ALA A 454 -8.49 -5.13 19.01
C ALA A 454 -7.91 -6.54 19.32
N THR A 455 -8.71 -7.58 19.16
CA THR A 455 -8.34 -8.94 19.55
C THR A 455 -8.49 -9.92 18.40
N ILE A 456 -7.46 -10.72 18.15
CA ILE A 456 -7.50 -11.86 17.24
C ILE A 456 -7.53 -13.13 18.11
N GLY A 457 -8.63 -13.88 18.04
CA GLY A 457 -8.90 -15.04 18.91
C GLY A 457 -8.01 -16.24 18.62
N LYS A 458 -8.14 -17.26 19.45
CA LYS A 458 -7.34 -18.51 19.33
C LYS A 458 -7.59 -19.18 17.98
N ARG A 459 -6.50 -19.55 17.29
CA ARG A 459 -6.53 -20.19 15.96
C ARG A 459 -7.38 -19.44 14.93
N ALA A 460 -7.66 -18.14 15.17
CA ALA A 460 -8.36 -17.30 14.24
C ALA A 460 -7.48 -16.93 13.05
N PHE A 461 -8.10 -16.73 11.90
CA PHE A 461 -7.44 -16.30 10.67
C PHE A 461 -7.96 -14.93 10.24
N LEU A 462 -7.04 -13.97 10.03
CA LEU A 462 -7.31 -12.70 9.42
C LEU A 462 -6.61 -12.66 8.05
N GLY A 463 -7.41 -12.62 6.99
CA GLY A 463 -6.93 -12.67 5.60
C GLY A 463 -6.26 -11.39 5.14
N ASN A 464 -5.54 -11.47 4.03
CA ASN A 464 -4.81 -10.36 3.43
C ASN A 464 -5.69 -9.09 3.32
N SER A 465 -5.15 -7.94 3.72
CA SER A 465 -5.85 -6.66 3.77
C SER A 465 -7.17 -6.68 4.57
N GLY A 466 -7.35 -7.68 5.44
CA GLY A 466 -8.49 -7.76 6.36
C GLY A 466 -8.43 -6.71 7.46
N ILE A 467 -9.59 -6.22 7.91
CA ILE A 467 -9.69 -5.12 8.87
C ILE A 467 -10.39 -5.58 10.15
N THR A 468 -9.74 -5.40 11.30
CA THR A 468 -10.35 -5.52 12.63
C THR A 468 -10.42 -4.14 13.27
N GLN A 469 -11.62 -3.62 13.47
CA GLN A 469 -11.86 -2.28 14.03
C GLN A 469 -11.66 -2.24 15.56
N PRO A 470 -11.54 -1.05 16.17
CA PRO A 470 -11.42 -0.89 17.63
C PRO A 470 -12.54 -1.60 18.38
N GLY A 471 -12.21 -2.22 19.51
CA GLY A 471 -13.16 -2.95 20.35
C GLY A 471 -13.71 -4.23 19.75
N ARG A 472 -13.23 -4.67 18.58
CA ARG A 472 -13.71 -5.90 17.92
C ARG A 472 -12.79 -7.08 18.18
N ARG A 473 -13.38 -8.26 18.04
CA ARG A 473 -12.70 -9.55 18.18
C ARG A 473 -12.97 -10.41 16.95
N VAL A 474 -11.92 -10.89 16.29
CA VAL A 474 -12.03 -12.06 15.42
C VAL A 474 -12.26 -13.26 16.33
N PRO A 475 -13.36 -14.02 16.17
CA PRO A 475 -13.69 -15.10 17.13
C PRO A 475 -12.69 -16.24 17.07
N ASP A 476 -12.65 -17.03 18.14
CA ASP A 476 -11.82 -18.25 18.19
C ASP A 476 -12.21 -19.21 17.07
N ASP A 477 -11.22 -19.87 16.45
CA ASP A 477 -11.40 -20.70 15.25
C ASP A 477 -12.12 -20.01 14.09
N GLY A 478 -12.26 -18.68 14.16
CA GLY A 478 -12.93 -17.87 13.15
C GLY A 478 -12.03 -17.49 11.99
N LEU A 479 -12.67 -17.08 10.90
CA LEU A 479 -11.99 -16.58 9.71
C LEU A 479 -12.62 -15.26 9.25
N VAL A 480 -11.79 -14.26 9.03
CA VAL A 480 -12.12 -13.06 8.25
C VAL A 480 -11.34 -13.15 6.95
N ALA A 481 -12.04 -13.16 5.83
CA ALA A 481 -11.44 -13.38 4.51
C ALA A 481 -10.65 -12.15 4.01
N VAL A 482 -10.04 -12.30 2.84
CA VAL A 482 -9.29 -11.23 2.15
C VAL A 482 -10.19 -10.01 1.93
N LEU A 483 -9.66 -8.78 2.08
CA LEU A 483 -10.38 -7.50 1.94
C LEU A 483 -11.67 -7.40 2.80
N SER A 484 -11.78 -8.15 3.87
CA SER A 484 -13.02 -8.26 4.64
C SER A 484 -12.93 -7.58 5.99
N ALA A 485 -14.05 -7.06 6.48
CA ALA A 485 -14.14 -6.46 7.80
C ALA A 485 -14.60 -7.46 8.86
N THR A 486 -14.05 -7.35 10.07
CA THR A 486 -14.50 -8.15 11.22
C THR A 486 -15.90 -7.71 11.63
N PRO A 487 -16.89 -8.61 11.77
CA PRO A 487 -18.23 -8.25 12.21
C PRO A 487 -18.25 -7.77 13.67
N TYR A 488 -19.28 -7.02 14.03
CA TYR A 488 -19.43 -6.50 15.41
C TYR A 488 -19.60 -7.62 16.45
N LYS A 489 -20.36 -8.67 16.10
CA LYS A 489 -20.57 -9.88 16.92
C LYS A 489 -20.39 -11.10 16.04
N ALA A 490 -19.60 -12.05 16.49
CA ALA A 490 -19.35 -13.30 15.80
C ALA A 490 -19.23 -14.45 16.79
N LYS A 491 -19.75 -15.62 16.41
CA LYS A 491 -19.62 -16.86 17.20
C LYS A 491 -18.28 -17.54 16.87
N ALA A 492 -17.73 -18.28 17.81
CA ALA A 492 -16.55 -19.12 17.58
C ALA A 492 -16.77 -20.05 16.36
N GLY A 493 -15.73 -20.31 15.59
CA GLY A 493 -15.76 -21.13 14.38
C GLY A 493 -16.47 -20.50 13.19
N SER A 494 -16.96 -19.25 13.30
CA SER A 494 -17.64 -18.59 12.17
C SER A 494 -16.66 -17.94 11.20
N SER A 495 -17.00 -17.99 9.90
CA SER A 495 -16.21 -17.40 8.82
C SER A 495 -16.98 -16.27 8.15
N TRP A 496 -16.27 -15.21 7.77
CA TRP A 496 -16.84 -13.96 7.27
C TRP A 496 -16.12 -13.48 6.02
N LEU A 497 -16.90 -13.00 5.04
CA LEU A 497 -16.42 -12.51 3.77
C LEU A 497 -17.06 -11.16 3.45
N GLY A 498 -16.26 -10.24 2.93
CA GLY A 498 -16.73 -9.00 2.34
C GLY A 498 -16.82 -7.81 3.29
N SER A 499 -17.12 -6.67 2.70
CA SER A 499 -17.46 -5.44 3.38
C SER A 499 -18.75 -4.90 2.74
N PRO A 500 -19.89 -4.99 3.42
CA PRO A 500 -20.12 -5.49 4.79
C PRO A 500 -19.90 -7.00 4.91
N PRO A 501 -19.50 -7.50 6.11
CA PRO A 501 -19.20 -8.91 6.30
C PRO A 501 -20.47 -9.77 6.22
N VAL A 502 -20.43 -10.78 5.37
CA VAL A 502 -21.45 -11.81 5.21
C VAL A 502 -20.91 -13.14 5.71
N ARG A 503 -21.74 -13.95 6.34
CA ARG A 503 -21.32 -15.25 6.89
C ARG A 503 -20.99 -16.23 5.77
N LEU A 504 -19.74 -16.74 5.79
CA LEU A 504 -19.25 -17.74 4.86
C LEU A 504 -19.40 -19.15 5.49
N ARG A 505 -20.00 -20.09 4.77
CA ARG A 505 -19.99 -21.50 5.17
C ARG A 505 -18.71 -22.14 4.67
N ARG A 506 -17.88 -22.65 5.59
CA ARG A 506 -16.60 -23.26 5.28
C ARG A 506 -16.52 -24.64 5.90
N LYS A 507 -15.93 -25.60 5.17
CA LYS A 507 -15.47 -26.87 5.73
C LYS A 507 -13.98 -26.74 6.04
N PRO A 508 -13.51 -27.04 7.27
CA PRO A 508 -12.09 -27.12 7.56
C PRO A 508 -11.42 -28.14 6.65
N THR A 509 -10.20 -27.85 6.22
CA THR A 509 -9.40 -28.80 5.43
C THR A 509 -8.65 -29.70 6.39
N ALA A 510 -8.79 -31.03 6.21
CA ALA A 510 -7.94 -31.98 6.91
C ALA A 510 -6.49 -31.80 6.42
N ALA A 511 -5.59 -31.40 7.31
CA ALA A 511 -4.19 -31.17 7.01
C ALA A 511 -3.31 -31.92 8.00
N ASP A 512 -2.09 -32.28 7.57
CA ASP A 512 -1.09 -32.85 8.45
C ASP A 512 -0.73 -31.83 9.55
N ALA A 513 -1.15 -32.13 10.79
CA ALA A 513 -0.94 -31.26 11.93
C ALA A 513 0.56 -31.01 12.21
N LEU A 514 1.45 -31.96 11.87
CA LEU A 514 2.89 -31.83 12.07
C LEU A 514 3.51 -30.81 11.09
N ARG A 515 2.87 -30.56 9.96
CA ARG A 515 3.31 -29.57 8.97
C ARG A 515 2.50 -28.27 8.97
N THR A 516 1.53 -28.16 9.87
CA THR A 516 0.66 -26.96 9.97
C THR A 516 0.69 -26.35 11.38
N PHE A 517 0.05 -26.97 12.36
CA PHE A 517 -0.14 -26.38 13.71
C PHE A 517 0.89 -26.85 14.74
N HIS A 518 1.42 -28.07 14.61
CA HIS A 518 2.30 -28.71 15.60
C HIS A 518 3.65 -29.17 15.01
N PRO A 519 4.46 -28.24 14.47
CA PRO A 519 5.73 -28.59 13.85
C PRO A 519 6.71 -29.16 14.88
N SER A 520 7.50 -30.14 14.46
CA SER A 520 8.57 -30.72 15.25
C SER A 520 9.67 -29.69 15.57
N ARG A 521 10.46 -29.93 16.62
CA ARG A 521 11.62 -29.07 16.95
C ARG A 521 12.60 -29.00 15.78
N ARG A 522 12.82 -30.09 15.05
CA ARG A 522 13.69 -30.15 13.87
C ARG A 522 13.20 -29.17 12.77
N LEU A 523 11.90 -29.15 12.46
CA LEU A 523 11.32 -28.23 11.47
C LEU A 523 11.48 -26.77 11.91
N LYS A 524 11.31 -26.47 13.21
CA LYS A 524 11.51 -25.10 13.73
C LYS A 524 12.96 -24.64 13.58
N VAL A 525 13.93 -25.51 13.87
CA VAL A 525 15.35 -25.19 13.68
C VAL A 525 15.68 -24.99 12.21
N LEU A 526 15.21 -25.90 11.32
CA LEU A 526 15.43 -25.77 9.88
C LEU A 526 14.85 -24.47 9.32
N ARG A 527 13.61 -24.12 9.70
CA ARG A 527 13.00 -22.85 9.30
C ARG A 527 13.82 -21.67 9.83
N GLY A 528 14.20 -21.68 11.10
CA GLY A 528 15.04 -20.64 11.69
C GLY A 528 16.36 -20.45 10.95
N THR A 529 17.02 -21.55 10.54
CA THR A 529 18.25 -21.50 9.73
C THR A 529 17.99 -20.86 8.36
N VAL A 530 16.90 -21.23 7.66
CA VAL A 530 16.56 -20.61 6.36
C VAL A 530 16.21 -19.13 6.55
N GLU A 531 15.47 -18.77 7.59
CA GLU A 531 15.11 -17.37 7.86
C GLU A 531 16.32 -16.47 8.17
N THR A 532 17.47 -17.01 8.62
CA THR A 532 18.69 -16.18 8.77
C THR A 532 19.17 -15.61 7.44
N PHE A 533 18.91 -16.27 6.30
CA PHE A 533 19.25 -15.76 4.98
C PHE A 533 18.43 -14.53 4.57
N ARG A 534 17.33 -14.22 5.26
CA ARG A 534 16.56 -12.99 5.07
C ARG A 534 17.34 -11.72 5.46
N PHE A 535 18.43 -11.83 6.19
CA PHE A 535 19.32 -10.71 6.49
C PHE A 535 20.34 -10.42 5.38
N VAL A 536 20.57 -11.37 4.45
CA VAL A 536 21.46 -11.16 3.30
C VAL A 536 20.99 -9.99 2.42
N PRO A 537 19.70 -9.87 2.04
CA PRO A 537 19.20 -8.70 1.30
C PRO A 537 19.51 -7.35 1.98
N VAL A 538 19.52 -7.30 3.32
CA VAL A 538 19.87 -6.06 4.04
C VAL A 538 21.34 -5.70 3.85
N VAL A 539 22.23 -6.70 3.90
CA VAL A 539 23.66 -6.47 3.59
C VAL A 539 23.82 -6.01 2.15
N VAL A 540 23.10 -6.63 1.21
CA VAL A 540 23.12 -6.23 -0.21
C VAL A 540 22.64 -4.79 -0.41
N THR A 541 21.52 -4.41 0.20
CA THR A 541 21.01 -3.03 0.12
C THR A 541 22.00 -2.03 0.71
N PHE A 542 22.65 -2.38 1.83
CA PHE A 542 23.66 -1.54 2.44
C PHE A 542 24.91 -1.44 1.54
N ALA A 543 25.32 -2.55 0.88
CA ALA A 543 26.40 -2.56 -0.10
C ALA A 543 26.12 -1.63 -1.29
N ILE A 544 24.90 -1.68 -1.84
CA ILE A 544 24.48 -0.78 -2.92
C ILE A 544 24.57 0.68 -2.46
N GLY A 545 24.11 0.99 -1.24
CA GLY A 545 24.22 2.33 -0.65
C GLY A 545 25.67 2.80 -0.53
N VAL A 546 26.55 1.94 -0.03
CA VAL A 546 28.01 2.24 0.05
C VAL A 546 28.62 2.44 -1.34
N ALA A 547 28.23 1.62 -2.32
CA ALA A 547 28.70 1.77 -3.71
C ALA A 547 28.23 3.09 -4.34
N VAL A 548 27.01 3.53 -4.07
CA VAL A 548 26.51 4.85 -4.51
C VAL A 548 27.34 5.97 -3.88
N LEU A 549 27.53 5.94 -2.56
CA LEU A 549 28.35 6.93 -1.86
C LEU A 549 29.79 6.94 -2.36
N TRP A 550 30.38 5.76 -2.56
CA TRP A 550 31.73 5.63 -3.12
C TRP A 550 31.82 6.23 -4.53
N SER A 551 30.86 5.94 -5.41
CA SER A 551 30.84 6.44 -6.77
C SER A 551 30.74 7.98 -6.81
N VAL A 552 29.86 8.56 -6.01
CA VAL A 552 29.73 10.03 -5.90
C VAL A 552 31.00 10.65 -5.31
N GLN A 553 31.59 10.03 -4.27
CA GLN A 553 32.82 10.49 -3.67
C GLN A 553 34.02 10.42 -4.63
N TYR A 554 34.14 9.34 -5.40
CA TYR A 554 35.17 9.18 -6.42
C TYR A 554 35.10 10.31 -7.45
N LEU A 555 33.91 10.62 -7.95
CA LEU A 555 33.71 11.73 -8.88
C LEU A 555 34.00 13.08 -8.23
N ALA A 556 33.57 13.30 -7.00
CA ALA A 556 33.85 14.55 -6.26
C ALA A 556 35.34 14.79 -6.08
N VAL A 557 36.10 13.75 -5.74
CA VAL A 557 37.54 13.84 -5.56
C VAL A 557 38.29 14.03 -6.89
N THR A 558 37.89 13.32 -7.94
CA THR A 558 38.57 13.30 -9.23
C THR A 558 38.22 14.49 -10.10
N PHE A 559 36.91 14.78 -10.25
CA PHE A 559 36.39 15.75 -11.20
C PHE A 559 35.72 16.97 -10.54
N GLY A 560 35.45 16.90 -9.23
CA GLY A 560 34.78 17.94 -8.45
C GLY A 560 33.30 17.73 -8.23
N TRP A 561 32.73 18.47 -7.26
CA TRP A 561 31.35 18.30 -6.78
C TRP A 561 30.27 18.56 -7.81
N ILE A 562 30.52 19.42 -8.81
CA ILE A 562 29.56 19.70 -9.89
C ILE A 562 29.31 18.42 -10.70
N TRP A 563 30.37 17.72 -11.09
CA TRP A 563 30.26 16.47 -11.85
C TRP A 563 29.65 15.35 -11.01
N ALA A 564 29.98 15.26 -9.73
CA ALA A 564 29.36 14.35 -8.79
C ALA A 564 27.84 14.59 -8.69
N GLY A 565 27.42 15.85 -8.60
CA GLY A 565 26.01 16.24 -8.61
C GLY A 565 25.30 15.86 -9.91
N LEU A 566 25.88 16.16 -11.08
CA LEU A 566 25.30 15.82 -12.38
C LEU A 566 25.19 14.31 -12.62
N ALA A 567 26.12 13.52 -12.07
CA ALA A 567 26.12 12.07 -12.20
C ALA A 567 25.21 11.35 -11.17
N ALA A 568 24.71 12.06 -10.15
CA ALA A 568 23.97 11.43 -9.05
C ALA A 568 22.72 10.68 -9.52
N GLY A 569 21.95 11.24 -10.46
CA GLY A 569 20.79 10.58 -11.05
C GLY A 569 21.15 9.29 -11.81
N PRO A 570 22.07 9.34 -12.79
CA PRO A 570 22.60 8.16 -13.48
C PRO A 570 23.16 7.08 -12.54
N ILE A 571 23.88 7.47 -11.48
CA ILE A 571 24.39 6.53 -10.46
C ILE A 571 23.23 5.82 -9.77
N LEU A 572 22.18 6.55 -9.35
CA LEU A 572 21.03 5.95 -8.71
C LEU A 572 20.21 5.05 -9.66
N LEU A 573 20.07 5.42 -10.93
CA LEU A 573 19.43 4.56 -11.94
C LEU A 573 20.21 3.26 -12.14
N THR A 574 21.54 3.34 -12.17
CA THR A 574 22.41 2.16 -12.25
C THR A 574 22.28 1.29 -11.00
N ALA A 575 22.31 1.90 -9.81
CA ALA A 575 22.08 1.21 -8.54
C ALA A 575 20.72 0.51 -8.52
N GLY A 576 19.68 1.17 -9.02
CA GLY A 576 18.34 0.60 -9.18
C GLY A 576 18.33 -0.59 -10.14
N ALA A 577 18.98 -0.50 -11.29
CA ALA A 577 19.09 -1.61 -12.23
C ALA A 577 19.82 -2.82 -11.62
N VAL A 578 20.93 -2.56 -10.88
CA VAL A 578 21.64 -3.61 -10.12
C VAL A 578 20.74 -4.24 -9.06
N ALA A 579 20.01 -3.44 -8.29
CA ALA A 579 19.10 -3.93 -7.25
C ALA A 579 17.99 -4.80 -7.83
N GLY A 580 17.35 -4.36 -8.92
CA GLY A 580 16.34 -5.14 -9.64
C GLY A 580 16.90 -6.45 -10.21
N GLY A 581 18.12 -6.41 -10.77
CA GLY A 581 18.84 -7.59 -11.27
C GLY A 581 19.17 -8.58 -10.16
N VAL A 582 19.69 -8.10 -9.02
CA VAL A 582 20.01 -8.95 -7.86
C VAL A 582 18.76 -9.66 -7.33
N ALA A 583 17.65 -8.95 -7.20
CA ALA A 583 16.39 -9.55 -6.73
C ALA A 583 15.87 -10.62 -7.73
N ALA A 584 15.96 -10.37 -9.03
CA ALA A 584 15.60 -11.34 -10.05
C ALA A 584 16.50 -12.59 -10.00
N ILE A 585 17.81 -12.40 -9.92
CA ILE A 585 18.78 -13.50 -9.78
C ILE A 585 18.51 -14.30 -8.50
N ALA A 586 18.30 -13.62 -7.37
CA ALA A 586 17.99 -14.26 -6.08
C ALA A 586 16.74 -15.13 -6.18
N LYS A 587 15.65 -14.63 -6.81
CA LYS A 587 14.43 -15.43 -7.06
C LYS A 587 14.75 -16.72 -7.79
N TRP A 588 15.52 -16.68 -8.88
CA TRP A 588 15.85 -17.87 -9.66
C TRP A 588 16.79 -18.84 -8.93
N LEU A 589 17.73 -18.33 -8.14
CA LEU A 589 18.65 -19.18 -7.35
C LEU A 589 17.97 -19.80 -6.13
N VAL A 590 17.11 -19.05 -5.44
CA VAL A 590 16.52 -19.50 -4.15
C VAL A 590 15.30 -20.37 -4.39
N VAL A 591 14.40 -19.98 -5.29
CA VAL A 591 13.11 -20.66 -5.51
C VAL A 591 13.06 -21.38 -6.84
N GLY A 592 13.63 -20.80 -7.90
CA GLY A 592 13.55 -21.30 -9.26
C GLY A 592 12.19 -21.03 -9.90
N ARG A 593 11.73 -21.96 -10.74
CA ARG A 593 10.43 -21.90 -11.40
C ARG A 593 9.33 -22.32 -10.43
N ILE A 594 8.31 -21.49 -10.32
CA ILE A 594 7.16 -21.73 -9.43
C ILE A 594 6.02 -22.35 -10.24
N THR A 595 5.35 -23.34 -9.66
CA THR A 595 4.22 -24.06 -10.26
C THR A 595 3.01 -24.05 -9.33
N ALA A 596 1.82 -24.20 -9.90
CA ALA A 596 0.54 -24.16 -9.18
C ALA A 596 0.30 -25.45 -8.38
N ILE A 597 0.89 -25.54 -7.20
CA ILE A 597 0.74 -26.67 -6.26
C ILE A 597 0.49 -26.17 -4.83
N GLU A 598 0.05 -27.07 -3.95
CA GLU A 598 -0.20 -26.74 -2.55
C GLU A 598 1.01 -27.07 -1.68
N HIS A 599 1.35 -26.18 -0.75
CA HIS A 599 2.44 -26.36 0.19
C HIS A 599 1.97 -26.14 1.63
N PRO A 600 2.25 -27.04 2.58
CA PRO A 600 2.03 -26.74 3.98
C PRO A 600 2.98 -25.62 4.44
N LEU A 601 2.55 -24.82 5.42
CA LEU A 601 3.33 -23.70 5.96
C LEU A 601 4.75 -24.13 6.41
N TRP A 602 4.87 -25.31 7.02
CA TRP A 602 6.15 -25.87 7.46
C TRP A 602 6.80 -26.70 6.33
N SER A 603 7.08 -26.06 5.20
CA SER A 603 7.78 -26.64 4.04
C SER A 603 8.93 -25.75 3.59
N ALA A 604 9.96 -26.36 3.02
CA ALA A 604 11.13 -25.66 2.52
C ALA A 604 10.78 -24.69 1.37
N PHE A 605 9.73 -24.97 0.59
CA PHE A 605 9.27 -24.09 -0.47
C PHE A 605 8.80 -22.73 0.10
N VAL A 606 7.88 -22.75 1.08
CA VAL A 606 7.34 -21.52 1.70
C VAL A 606 8.47 -20.68 2.28
N TRP A 607 9.39 -21.26 3.01
CA TRP A 607 10.49 -20.50 3.64
C TRP A 607 11.46 -19.90 2.62
N ARG A 608 11.77 -20.63 1.53
CA ARG A 608 12.60 -20.10 0.44
C ARG A 608 11.89 -18.99 -0.33
N ASN A 609 10.56 -19.13 -0.54
CA ASN A 609 9.76 -18.07 -1.15
C ASN A 609 9.80 -16.79 -0.31
N GLU A 610 9.65 -16.89 1.02
CA GLU A 610 9.77 -15.74 1.94
C GLU A 610 11.16 -15.09 1.90
N VAL A 611 12.25 -15.88 1.70
CA VAL A 611 13.60 -15.32 1.47
C VAL A 611 13.64 -14.55 0.16
N SER A 612 13.10 -15.09 -0.92
CA SER A 612 13.01 -14.42 -2.22
C SER A 612 12.23 -13.11 -2.13
N ASP A 613 11.09 -13.11 -1.45
CA ASP A 613 10.26 -11.93 -1.22
C ASP A 613 11.01 -10.85 -0.43
N THR A 614 11.88 -11.27 0.50
CA THR A 614 12.73 -10.32 1.25
C THR A 614 13.73 -9.62 0.32
N PHE A 615 14.24 -10.27 -0.75
CA PHE A 615 15.05 -9.58 -1.77
C PHE A 615 14.23 -8.56 -2.55
N VAL A 616 12.98 -8.87 -2.88
CA VAL A 616 12.10 -7.92 -3.54
C VAL A 616 11.85 -6.70 -2.66
N GLU A 617 11.43 -6.90 -1.40
CA GLU A 617 11.05 -5.82 -0.49
C GLU A 617 12.24 -5.01 0.03
N THR A 618 13.38 -5.65 0.28
CA THR A 618 14.53 -4.98 0.91
C THR A 618 15.54 -4.44 -0.12
N VAL A 619 15.63 -5.06 -1.30
CA VAL A 619 16.59 -4.63 -2.33
C VAL A 619 15.86 -3.96 -3.50
N ALA A 620 14.95 -4.66 -4.20
CA ALA A 620 14.34 -4.10 -5.40
C ALA A 620 13.38 -2.94 -5.09
N ALA A 621 12.54 -3.06 -4.08
CA ALA A 621 11.50 -2.06 -3.79
C ALA A 621 12.07 -0.66 -3.49
N PRO A 622 13.05 -0.46 -2.59
CA PRO A 622 13.57 0.86 -2.28
C PRO A 622 14.44 1.47 -3.38
N TRP A 623 15.16 0.66 -4.12
CA TRP A 623 16.12 1.15 -5.13
C TRP A 623 15.54 1.28 -6.53
N PHE A 624 14.53 0.48 -6.86
CA PHE A 624 14.05 0.34 -8.23
C PHE A 624 12.53 0.28 -8.33
N ALA A 625 11.89 -0.72 -7.69
CA ALA A 625 10.56 -1.14 -8.08
C ALA A 625 9.47 -0.09 -7.78
N ARG A 626 9.52 0.59 -6.62
CA ARG A 626 8.58 1.66 -6.29
C ARG A 626 8.64 2.82 -7.28
N ALA A 627 9.83 3.25 -7.66
CA ALA A 627 10.01 4.32 -8.63
C ALA A 627 9.64 3.92 -10.07
N ALA A 628 9.71 2.62 -10.40
CA ALA A 628 9.43 2.09 -11.72
C ALA A 628 7.95 1.73 -11.95
N THR A 629 7.06 1.80 -10.94
CA THR A 629 5.63 1.48 -11.07
C THR A 629 4.97 2.28 -12.19
N GLY A 630 4.15 1.61 -13.01
CA GLY A 630 3.48 2.21 -14.17
C GLY A 630 4.38 2.47 -15.37
N THR A 631 5.67 2.09 -15.34
CA THR A 631 6.61 2.30 -16.44
C THR A 631 6.90 1.00 -17.23
N PRO A 632 7.40 1.08 -18.47
CA PRO A 632 7.79 -0.11 -19.22
C PRO A 632 8.96 -0.86 -18.59
N VAL A 633 9.81 -0.20 -17.82
CA VAL A 633 10.94 -0.81 -17.12
C VAL A 633 10.45 -1.80 -16.06
N MET A 634 9.36 -1.47 -15.36
CA MET A 634 8.67 -2.40 -14.46
C MET A 634 8.25 -3.68 -15.19
N ASN A 635 7.62 -3.54 -16.35
CA ASN A 635 7.17 -4.69 -17.14
C ASN A 635 8.33 -5.62 -17.56
N LEU A 636 9.50 -5.06 -17.87
CA LEU A 636 10.70 -5.84 -18.18
C LEU A 636 11.19 -6.61 -16.95
N TRP A 637 11.22 -5.95 -15.79
CA TRP A 637 11.63 -6.58 -14.54
C TRP A 637 10.66 -7.68 -14.09
N LEU A 638 9.36 -7.46 -14.20
CA LEU A 638 8.34 -8.48 -13.89
C LEU A 638 8.49 -9.72 -14.80
N ARG A 639 8.85 -9.54 -16.09
CA ARG A 639 9.21 -10.66 -16.99
C ARG A 639 10.46 -11.38 -16.50
N ALA A 640 11.47 -10.65 -16.03
CA ALA A 640 12.69 -11.25 -15.47
C ALA A 640 12.42 -12.08 -14.22
N LEU A 641 11.39 -11.74 -13.43
CA LEU A 641 10.91 -12.54 -12.31
C LEU A 641 10.11 -13.79 -12.74
N GLY A 642 9.66 -13.88 -13.99
CA GLY A 642 8.94 -15.03 -14.54
C GLY A 642 7.50 -14.74 -14.99
N ALA A 643 6.97 -13.53 -14.77
CA ALA A 643 5.62 -13.18 -15.19
C ALA A 643 5.48 -13.07 -16.72
N LYS A 644 4.31 -13.46 -17.23
CA LYS A 644 3.96 -13.30 -18.64
C LYS A 644 3.29 -11.93 -18.84
N ILE A 645 4.07 -10.94 -19.27
CA ILE A 645 3.58 -9.57 -19.46
C ILE A 645 3.55 -9.22 -20.95
N GLY A 646 2.38 -8.86 -21.46
CA GLY A 646 2.13 -8.45 -22.84
C GLY A 646 2.67 -7.07 -23.20
N ARG A 647 2.33 -6.61 -24.42
CA ARG A 647 2.72 -5.28 -24.93
C ARG A 647 1.81 -4.18 -24.37
N GLY A 648 2.39 -3.02 -24.02
CA GLY A 648 1.64 -1.84 -23.60
C GLY A 648 0.77 -2.06 -22.37
N VAL A 649 1.15 -2.98 -21.48
CA VAL A 649 0.54 -3.18 -20.16
C VAL A 649 0.85 -1.97 -19.28
N TRP A 650 -0.14 -1.51 -18.53
CA TRP A 650 0.00 -0.51 -17.49
C TRP A 650 -0.13 -1.19 -16.12
N CYS A 651 0.96 -1.28 -15.36
CA CYS A 651 0.99 -1.97 -14.07
C CYS A 651 1.49 -1.02 -12.99
N GLU A 652 0.60 -0.62 -12.07
CA GLU A 652 0.90 0.26 -10.93
C GLU A 652 1.19 -0.52 -9.64
N THR A 653 1.49 -1.80 -9.73
CA THR A 653 2.01 -2.59 -8.62
C THR A 653 3.31 -3.26 -9.01
N TYR A 654 4.27 -3.28 -8.10
CA TYR A 654 5.49 -4.08 -8.24
C TYR A 654 5.35 -5.44 -7.56
N TRP A 655 4.32 -5.60 -6.72
CA TRP A 655 4.11 -6.80 -5.94
C TRP A 655 3.26 -7.80 -6.71
N LEU A 656 3.93 -8.74 -7.37
CA LEU A 656 3.33 -9.93 -7.99
C LEU A 656 3.95 -11.16 -7.32
N PRO A 657 3.41 -11.61 -6.18
CA PRO A 657 3.92 -12.83 -5.54
C PRO A 657 3.84 -14.00 -6.52
N GLU A 658 4.79 -14.92 -6.49
CA GLU A 658 4.91 -16.04 -7.43
C GLU A 658 4.67 -15.60 -8.88
N ALA A 659 5.51 -14.68 -9.36
CA ALA A 659 5.39 -14.03 -10.67
C ALA A 659 5.19 -14.99 -11.85
N ASP A 660 5.76 -16.22 -11.79
CA ASP A 660 5.58 -17.27 -12.81
C ASP A 660 4.11 -17.63 -13.06
N LEU A 661 3.23 -17.40 -12.08
CA LEU A 661 1.81 -17.73 -12.14
C LEU A 661 0.94 -16.56 -12.63
N VAL A 662 1.55 -15.39 -12.93
CA VAL A 662 0.83 -14.20 -13.39
C VAL A 662 0.93 -14.04 -14.89
N THR A 663 -0.23 -13.81 -15.53
CA THR A 663 -0.31 -13.43 -16.94
C THR A 663 -1.10 -12.12 -17.07
N LEU A 664 -0.44 -11.08 -17.60
CA LEU A 664 -1.06 -9.82 -18.00
C LEU A 664 -0.90 -9.68 -19.51
N ALA A 665 -1.98 -9.89 -20.27
CA ALA A 665 -1.95 -9.87 -21.74
C ALA A 665 -1.84 -8.43 -22.30
N ASP A 666 -1.78 -8.30 -23.62
CA ASP A 666 -1.57 -7.02 -24.30
C ASP A 666 -2.60 -5.97 -23.86
N GLY A 667 -2.13 -4.78 -23.50
CA GLY A 667 -2.98 -3.67 -23.11
C GLY A 667 -3.70 -3.81 -21.74
N ALA A 668 -3.46 -4.87 -20.99
CA ALA A 668 -4.03 -5.04 -19.66
C ALA A 668 -3.63 -3.89 -18.70
N THR A 669 -4.49 -3.63 -17.73
CA THR A 669 -4.27 -2.59 -16.71
C THR A 669 -4.44 -3.16 -15.31
N VAL A 670 -3.42 -2.95 -14.47
CA VAL A 670 -3.47 -3.16 -13.02
C VAL A 670 -3.28 -1.80 -12.36
N ASN A 671 -4.33 -1.27 -11.76
CA ASN A 671 -4.29 0.03 -11.08
C ASN A 671 -3.56 -0.05 -9.73
N ARG A 672 -3.33 1.12 -9.11
CA ARG A 672 -2.66 1.25 -7.80
C ARG A 672 -3.36 0.46 -6.70
N GLY A 673 -2.57 0.00 -5.74
CA GLY A 673 -3.05 -0.74 -4.58
C GLY A 673 -3.67 -2.11 -4.89
N CYS A 674 -3.54 -2.61 -6.13
CA CYS A 674 -4.01 -3.94 -6.49
C CYS A 674 -3.05 -5.03 -6.01
N VAL A 675 -3.62 -6.15 -5.60
CA VAL A 675 -2.89 -7.39 -5.32
C VAL A 675 -3.33 -8.47 -6.31
N VAL A 676 -2.40 -8.88 -7.17
CA VAL A 676 -2.59 -10.05 -8.05
C VAL A 676 -2.09 -11.26 -7.27
N GLN A 677 -3.01 -11.83 -6.48
CA GLN A 677 -2.71 -12.85 -5.47
C GLN A 677 -2.68 -14.24 -6.08
N THR A 678 -1.52 -14.82 -6.23
CA THR A 678 -1.33 -16.17 -6.80
C THR A 678 -1.36 -17.27 -5.76
N HIS A 679 -1.33 -16.92 -4.48
CA HIS A 679 -1.48 -17.87 -3.37
C HIS A 679 -2.54 -17.43 -2.37
N LEU A 680 -3.08 -18.38 -1.64
CA LEU A 680 -3.99 -18.14 -0.52
C LEU A 680 -3.69 -19.15 0.59
N PHE A 681 -3.44 -18.63 1.80
CA PHE A 681 -3.36 -19.52 2.97
C PHE A 681 -4.76 -19.90 3.44
N HIS A 682 -4.98 -21.20 3.59
CA HIS A 682 -6.19 -21.79 4.16
C HIS A 682 -5.79 -22.93 5.08
N ASP A 683 -6.15 -22.83 6.36
CA ASP A 683 -5.77 -23.80 7.39
C ASP A 683 -4.24 -24.09 7.40
N ARG A 684 -3.41 -23.05 7.21
CA ARG A 684 -1.94 -23.11 7.13
C ARG A 684 -1.40 -23.95 5.95
N ILE A 685 -2.18 -24.07 4.90
CA ILE A 685 -1.74 -24.59 3.61
C ILE A 685 -1.74 -23.42 2.62
N MET A 686 -0.60 -23.19 1.99
CA MET A 686 -0.44 -22.23 0.88
C MET A 686 -0.93 -22.91 -0.40
N ARG A 687 -2.05 -22.43 -0.93
CA ARG A 687 -2.63 -22.92 -2.19
C ARG A 687 -2.32 -21.94 -3.29
N MET A 688 -1.57 -22.39 -4.28
CA MET A 688 -1.15 -21.54 -5.40
C MET A 688 -1.90 -21.90 -6.66
N ASP A 689 -2.21 -20.88 -7.47
CA ASP A 689 -2.78 -21.04 -8.81
C ASP A 689 -2.51 -19.80 -9.66
N THR A 690 -2.74 -19.92 -10.97
CA THR A 690 -2.52 -18.84 -11.92
C THR A 690 -3.54 -17.72 -11.76
N VAL A 691 -3.13 -16.47 -12.05
CA VAL A 691 -4.04 -15.33 -12.22
C VAL A 691 -3.82 -14.75 -13.62
N VAL A 692 -4.90 -14.61 -14.38
CA VAL A 692 -4.85 -14.20 -15.78
C VAL A 692 -5.72 -12.97 -16.02
N LEU A 693 -5.08 -11.91 -16.51
CA LEU A 693 -5.76 -10.76 -17.12
C LEU A 693 -5.56 -10.85 -18.63
N GLU A 694 -6.67 -11.03 -19.35
CA GLU A 694 -6.65 -11.13 -20.83
C GLU A 694 -6.45 -9.75 -21.49
N GLU A 695 -6.43 -9.72 -22.83
CA GLU A 695 -6.17 -8.50 -23.60
C GLU A 695 -7.11 -7.35 -23.20
N GLY A 696 -6.51 -6.21 -22.83
CA GLY A 696 -7.27 -5.02 -22.41
C GLY A 696 -8.06 -5.14 -21.11
N ALA A 697 -7.94 -6.26 -20.39
CA ALA A 697 -8.61 -6.44 -19.10
C ALA A 697 -8.11 -5.41 -18.07
N THR A 698 -9.01 -4.97 -17.19
CA THR A 698 -8.71 -3.95 -16.17
C THR A 698 -9.04 -4.46 -14.78
N LEU A 699 -8.05 -4.34 -13.88
CA LEU A 699 -8.23 -4.45 -12.44
C LEU A 699 -8.18 -3.04 -11.84
N GLY A 700 -9.31 -2.57 -11.31
CA GLY A 700 -9.48 -1.22 -10.74
C GLY A 700 -8.68 -1.03 -9.44
N PRO A 701 -8.52 0.21 -8.93
CA PRO A 701 -7.74 0.49 -7.73
C PRO A 701 -8.17 -0.35 -6.52
N HIS A 702 -7.19 -0.76 -5.71
CA HIS A 702 -7.38 -1.50 -4.46
C HIS A 702 -8.18 -2.81 -4.62
N CYS A 703 -8.09 -3.45 -5.81
CA CYS A 703 -8.68 -4.77 -6.05
C CYS A 703 -7.73 -5.89 -5.64
N VAL A 704 -8.31 -7.02 -5.24
CA VAL A 704 -7.57 -8.27 -5.09
C VAL A 704 -8.15 -9.32 -6.03
N ALA A 705 -7.30 -9.92 -6.86
CA ALA A 705 -7.63 -11.08 -7.66
C ALA A 705 -6.99 -12.33 -7.03
N LEU A 706 -7.83 -13.28 -6.58
CA LEU A 706 -7.40 -14.49 -5.87
C LEU A 706 -6.93 -15.59 -6.85
N PRO A 707 -6.22 -16.64 -6.36
CA PRO A 707 -5.72 -17.73 -7.21
C PRO A 707 -6.79 -18.35 -8.10
N ALA A 708 -6.41 -18.75 -9.30
CA ALA A 708 -7.27 -19.27 -10.37
C ALA A 708 -8.30 -18.25 -10.91
N ALA A 709 -8.16 -16.96 -10.60
CA ALA A 709 -9.00 -15.93 -11.17
C ALA A 709 -8.62 -15.63 -12.63
N ARG A 710 -9.63 -15.45 -13.50
CA ARG A 710 -9.46 -15.06 -14.89
C ARG A 710 -10.34 -13.86 -15.21
N ILE A 711 -9.76 -12.79 -15.74
CA ILE A 711 -10.49 -11.60 -16.16
C ILE A 711 -10.42 -11.54 -17.67
N GLY A 712 -11.59 -11.71 -18.31
CA GLY A 712 -11.73 -11.83 -19.76
C GLY A 712 -11.36 -10.58 -20.54
N ALA A 713 -11.12 -10.73 -21.83
CA ALA A 713 -10.66 -9.66 -22.71
C ALA A 713 -11.61 -8.43 -22.65
N GLY A 714 -11.02 -7.24 -22.47
CA GLY A 714 -11.76 -5.97 -22.36
C GLY A 714 -12.69 -5.86 -21.16
N ALA A 715 -12.70 -6.83 -20.24
CA ALA A 715 -13.50 -6.77 -19.04
C ALA A 715 -12.90 -5.82 -17.98
N THR A 716 -13.76 -5.22 -17.18
CA THR A 716 -13.36 -4.29 -16.11
C THR A 716 -13.85 -4.78 -14.76
N VAL A 717 -12.92 -4.98 -13.82
CA VAL A 717 -13.22 -5.13 -12.39
C VAL A 717 -13.09 -3.75 -11.74
N GLY A 718 -14.19 -3.23 -11.21
CA GLY A 718 -14.26 -1.90 -10.60
C GLY A 718 -13.48 -1.80 -9.27
N PRO A 719 -13.24 -0.59 -8.76
CA PRO A 719 -12.42 -0.32 -7.57
C PRO A 719 -12.86 -1.07 -6.31
N ALA A 720 -11.89 -1.34 -5.42
CA ALA A 720 -12.07 -2.00 -4.12
C ALA A 720 -12.87 -3.31 -4.21
N SER A 721 -12.59 -4.12 -5.22
CA SER A 721 -13.31 -5.37 -5.52
C SER A 721 -12.47 -6.60 -5.22
N LEU A 722 -13.16 -7.70 -4.89
CA LEU A 722 -12.55 -8.99 -4.65
C LEU A 722 -13.04 -10.00 -5.69
N VAL A 723 -12.13 -10.40 -6.59
CA VAL A 723 -12.31 -11.52 -7.49
C VAL A 723 -12.00 -12.80 -6.74
N MET A 724 -13.00 -13.64 -6.56
CA MET A 724 -12.86 -14.85 -5.74
C MET A 724 -11.99 -15.91 -6.42
N ARG A 725 -11.50 -16.85 -5.63
CA ARG A 725 -10.74 -17.99 -6.13
C ARG A 725 -11.52 -18.74 -7.21
N GLY A 726 -10.91 -18.87 -8.40
CA GLY A 726 -11.52 -19.58 -9.52
C GLY A 726 -12.68 -18.84 -10.19
N ASP A 727 -12.85 -17.54 -9.93
CA ASP A 727 -13.82 -16.72 -10.65
C ASP A 727 -13.33 -16.40 -12.06
N GLU A 728 -14.21 -16.55 -13.03
CA GLU A 728 -14.03 -16.08 -14.39
C GLU A 728 -14.95 -14.89 -14.66
N VAL A 729 -14.35 -13.75 -14.98
CA VAL A 729 -15.07 -12.55 -15.40
C VAL A 729 -15.24 -12.61 -16.92
N PRO A 730 -16.47 -12.63 -17.45
CA PRO A 730 -16.69 -12.73 -18.89
C PRO A 730 -16.10 -11.56 -19.68
N PRO A 731 -15.66 -11.79 -20.94
CA PRO A 731 -15.09 -10.74 -21.77
C PRO A 731 -16.03 -9.54 -21.96
N SER A 732 -15.47 -8.32 -22.05
CA SER A 732 -16.18 -7.06 -22.28
C SER A 732 -17.26 -6.72 -21.26
N THR A 733 -17.30 -7.39 -20.11
CA THR A 733 -18.27 -7.13 -19.03
C THR A 733 -17.65 -6.25 -17.93
N ARG A 734 -18.53 -5.70 -17.08
CA ARG A 734 -18.14 -4.85 -15.95
C ARG A 734 -18.61 -5.45 -14.64
N TRP A 735 -17.70 -5.59 -13.69
CA TRP A 735 -17.95 -6.19 -12.38
C TRP A 735 -17.43 -5.33 -11.27
N GLN A 736 -18.11 -5.30 -10.14
CA GLN A 736 -17.65 -4.61 -8.94
C GLN A 736 -18.20 -5.27 -7.69
N GLY A 737 -17.47 -5.20 -6.61
CA GLY A 737 -17.97 -5.64 -5.31
C GLY A 737 -16.98 -6.51 -4.53
N ASN A 738 -17.33 -6.77 -3.28
CA ASN A 738 -16.57 -7.64 -2.41
C ASN A 738 -17.51 -8.65 -1.72
N PRO A 739 -17.71 -9.83 -2.34
CA PRO A 739 -17.19 -10.32 -3.63
C PRO A 739 -17.83 -9.61 -4.85
N ILE A 740 -17.22 -9.81 -6.04
CA ILE A 740 -17.68 -9.15 -7.28
C ILE A 740 -19.09 -9.58 -7.70
N ALA A 741 -19.85 -8.61 -8.21
CA ALA A 741 -21.15 -8.78 -8.86
C ALA A 741 -21.19 -7.93 -10.15
N PRO A 742 -22.12 -8.17 -11.08
CA PRO A 742 -22.30 -7.35 -12.27
C PRO A 742 -22.44 -5.86 -11.92
N TRP A 743 -21.68 -5.02 -12.63
CA TRP A 743 -21.71 -3.59 -12.42
C TRP A 743 -22.43 -2.88 -13.56
N HIS A 744 -23.66 -2.51 -13.32
CA HIS A 744 -24.42 -1.69 -14.25
C HIS A 744 -24.25 -0.21 -13.87
N PRO A 745 -23.56 0.63 -14.68
CA PRO A 745 -23.56 2.05 -14.44
C PRO A 745 -25.01 2.53 -14.48
N SER A 746 -25.44 3.22 -13.42
CA SER A 746 -26.83 3.74 -13.34
C SER A 746 -27.14 4.50 -14.65
N ARG A 747 -28.03 3.96 -15.49
CA ARG A 747 -28.61 4.74 -16.59
C ARG A 747 -29.18 6.01 -15.96
N LYS A 748 -28.61 7.17 -16.28
CA LYS A 748 -29.32 8.42 -16.05
C LYS A 748 -30.72 8.20 -16.61
N LYS A 749 -31.75 8.23 -15.76
CA LYS A 749 -33.13 8.30 -16.24
C LYS A 749 -33.13 9.44 -17.25
N ARG A 750 -33.28 9.11 -18.52
CA ARG A 750 -33.68 10.07 -19.52
C ARG A 750 -34.91 10.71 -18.89
N SER A 751 -34.88 12.01 -18.66
CA SER A 751 -36.07 12.78 -18.34
C SER A 751 -37.06 12.45 -19.42
N ASP A 752 -38.15 11.77 -19.02
CA ASP A 752 -39.31 11.60 -19.90
C ASP A 752 -39.64 13.00 -20.42
N SER A 753 -39.29 13.22 -21.67
CA SER A 753 -39.82 14.33 -22.44
C SER A 753 -41.32 14.20 -22.38
N ALA A 754 -41.94 15.22 -21.81
CA ALA A 754 -43.39 15.34 -21.66
C ALA A 754 -44.14 14.83 -22.89
N ASP A 755 -44.91 13.77 -22.71
CA ASP A 755 -46.06 13.48 -23.60
C ASP A 755 -47.01 14.66 -23.51
N PRO A 756 -47.39 15.28 -24.62
CA PRO A 756 -48.38 16.35 -24.60
C PRO A 756 -49.74 15.76 -24.20
N LYS A 757 -50.29 16.21 -23.07
CA LYS A 757 -51.65 15.87 -22.65
C LYS A 757 -52.62 16.14 -23.79
N PRO A 758 -53.55 15.20 -24.17
CA PRO A 758 -54.55 15.46 -25.14
C PRO A 758 -55.47 16.58 -24.64
N LYS A 759 -55.64 17.61 -25.45
CA LYS A 759 -56.63 18.69 -25.23
C LYS A 759 -58.03 18.09 -25.15
N LYS A 760 -58.73 18.26 -24.01
CA LYS A 760 -60.16 18.03 -23.91
C LYS A 760 -60.86 18.99 -24.86
N SER A 761 -61.52 18.44 -25.89
CA SER A 761 -62.48 19.13 -26.72
C SER A 761 -63.71 19.45 -25.87
N THR A 762 -63.98 20.74 -25.64
CA THR A 762 -65.27 21.23 -25.20
C THR A 762 -66.13 21.40 -26.46
N ALA A 763 -67.05 20.51 -26.67
CA ALA A 763 -68.16 20.71 -27.59
C ALA A 763 -69.38 21.17 -26.79
N ALA A 764 -70.02 22.22 -27.32
CA ALA A 764 -71.16 22.99 -26.84
C ALA A 764 -72.36 22.20 -26.38
#